data_e17156a86c511231abed82b408ecbe0d
#
_entry.id   e17156a86c511231abed82b408ecbe0d
#
_cell.length_a   1.000
_cell.length_b   1.000
_cell.length_c   1.000
_cell.angle_alpha   90.00
_cell.angle_beta   90.00
_cell.angle_gamma   90.00
#
_symmetry.space_group_name_H-M   'P 1'
#
loop_
_entity.id
_entity.type
_entity.pdbx_description
1 polymer ?
#
loop_
_entity_poly.entity_id
_entity_poly.type
_entity_poly.pdbx_seq_one_letter_code
_entity_poly.pdbx_strand_id
1 'polypeptide(L)'
;MKGNNQAYKLWLCLLCSFLLLPLEIQAQEKGDSITGKVHKIDEVTVTAERTKQQVKSSSPFQQLNKKQLQQQGITDIADALRRFSGVNIKDYGGAGGMKTISVRSLGAKHTAVVYDGVTLSDCQSGQIDLSRFSIDNLQQISLTIGDNEDIFVPARTVASAAALKLQSISPDFSNKKNHLTGQIKTGSFGMINPLIRYEQKFNEKISASTTGEFMRADNLYPFTLVNGDYVSKEKRYNNNIQTYRGELNLYISPNNRSTLNGKIYYYDTNQQLPGAVILYNAKSREKLRERNFFSQVHYRTYWENNLSLLINGKFNWSQSHYHDEGGKYPGGELNDRYFQREYYTSGALLYTPTSHWSMVYAADYIYNNLNANTPNNTSPYRHSILQTATLRYQTDNITAVAILLRSIYLNGAKEGNGAENRRKLSPSFSFSWKPCTDGQLYLRASYKDIFRVATFSENYFDRMGSRDLRPEKAQQYNIGITYQNNFTSWLPAISLTLDGYYNKVKDKIVAMPYNMFIWNMVNLGKVEIWGVDANINTTFQLAKHYSLLLTGNYTYQYAVDKTDPEVVYYKHQIAYTPRHSAGASLALENPFINASLHATGVSKRYIASENRPSNEMDGYIEYGLSLYRSFKIKKFTYNLRGDIINLGNKQYDIVKSYPMPGRSYKLTCSIHF
;
A
#
# COMPACT_ATOMS: atom_id res chain seq x y z
N MET A 1 -38.33 16.05 20.56
CA MET A 1 -37.69 14.77 20.23
C MET A 1 -38.73 13.84 19.54
N LYS A 2 -38.96 14.02 18.27
CA LYS A 2 -39.70 13.09 17.38
C LYS A 2 -39.54 13.65 15.96
N GLY A 3 -38.68 13.09 15.15
CA GLY A 3 -38.58 13.52 13.73
C GLY A 3 -37.27 13.17 13.07
N ASN A 4 -36.83 11.88 13.09
CA ASN A 4 -35.73 11.45 12.21
C ASN A 4 -35.77 9.95 11.82
N ASN A 5 -36.90 9.27 12.04
CA ASN A 5 -37.01 7.84 11.70
C ASN A 5 -37.64 7.57 10.32
N GLN A 6 -38.08 8.58 9.60
CA GLN A 6 -38.71 8.36 8.27
C GLN A 6 -37.68 8.37 7.12
N ALA A 7 -36.60 9.11 7.21
CA ALA A 7 -35.57 9.16 6.15
C ALA A 7 -34.84 7.83 5.96
N TYR A 8 -34.55 7.10 7.03
CA TYR A 8 -33.87 5.78 6.95
C TYR A 8 -34.76 4.69 6.35
N LYS A 9 -36.08 4.74 6.58
CA LYS A 9 -37.00 3.78 5.99
C LYS A 9 -37.17 3.98 4.49
N LEU A 10 -37.15 5.24 4.01
CA LEU A 10 -37.20 5.53 2.57
C LEU A 10 -35.94 5.06 1.82
N TRP A 11 -34.75 5.20 2.41
CA TRP A 11 -33.49 4.74 1.82
C TRP A 11 -33.36 3.21 1.78
N LEU A 12 -33.84 2.53 2.82
CA LEU A 12 -33.88 1.06 2.85
C LEU A 12 -34.84 0.48 1.83
N CYS A 13 -36.00 1.11 1.64
CA CYS A 13 -36.99 0.72 0.63
C CYS A 13 -36.51 0.98 -0.81
N LEU A 14 -35.75 2.06 -1.06
CA LEU A 14 -35.16 2.34 -2.36
C LEU A 14 -34.02 1.36 -2.70
N LEU A 15 -33.21 0.89 -1.72
CA LEU A 15 -32.21 -0.13 -1.93
C LEU A 15 -32.82 -1.52 -2.20
N CYS A 16 -33.91 -1.87 -1.54
CA CYS A 16 -34.63 -3.14 -1.75
C CYS A 16 -35.40 -3.18 -3.06
N SER A 17 -35.94 -2.04 -3.54
CA SER A 17 -36.70 -1.99 -4.80
C SER A 17 -35.83 -2.09 -6.04
N PHE A 18 -34.50 -1.79 -5.96
CA PHE A 18 -33.55 -1.99 -7.06
C PHE A 18 -33.10 -3.45 -7.22
N LEU A 19 -33.35 -4.30 -6.22
CA LEU A 19 -32.98 -5.73 -6.22
C LEU A 19 -34.09 -6.67 -6.75
N LEU A 20 -35.28 -6.15 -7.09
CA LEU A 20 -36.45 -6.97 -7.43
C LEU A 20 -37.07 -6.67 -8.80
N LEU A 21 -36.34 -6.12 -9.76
CA LEU A 21 -36.84 -6.02 -11.14
C LEU A 21 -36.35 -7.24 -11.96
N PRO A 22 -37.26 -8.15 -12.36
CA PRO A 22 -36.93 -9.18 -13.35
C PRO A 22 -36.92 -8.50 -14.74
N LEU A 23 -35.76 -8.37 -15.33
CA LEU A 23 -35.58 -8.04 -16.74
C LEU A 23 -35.72 -9.32 -17.58
N GLU A 24 -36.93 -9.62 -18.01
CA GLU A 24 -37.13 -10.54 -19.14
C GLU A 24 -36.78 -9.78 -20.44
N ILE A 25 -35.69 -10.13 -21.07
CA ILE A 25 -35.39 -9.70 -22.44
C ILE A 25 -35.39 -10.95 -23.29
N GLN A 26 -36.39 -11.04 -24.16
CA GLN A 26 -36.47 -12.03 -25.24
C GLN A 26 -35.35 -11.78 -26.25
N ALA A 27 -34.54 -12.80 -26.49
CA ALA A 27 -33.52 -12.78 -27.53
C ALA A 27 -34.13 -13.17 -28.87
N GLN A 28 -34.03 -12.28 -29.86
CA GLN A 28 -34.27 -12.62 -31.26
C GLN A 28 -32.90 -12.89 -31.92
N GLU A 29 -32.68 -14.12 -32.32
CA GLU A 29 -31.56 -14.52 -33.17
C GLU A 29 -31.70 -13.92 -34.55
N LYS A 30 -30.68 -13.20 -35.04
CA LYS A 30 -30.30 -13.11 -36.45
C LYS A 30 -28.78 -12.98 -36.54
N GLY A 31 -28.19 -13.99 -37.19
CA GLY A 31 -26.77 -14.02 -37.44
C GLY A 31 -26.36 -13.00 -38.49
N ASP A 32 -25.20 -12.40 -38.27
CA ASP A 32 -24.22 -12.17 -39.31
C ASP A 32 -22.85 -11.88 -38.70
N SER A 33 -21.82 -12.46 -39.32
CA SER A 33 -20.46 -12.51 -38.88
C SER A 33 -19.76 -11.16 -39.00
N ILE A 34 -19.38 -10.56 -37.89
CA ILE A 34 -18.32 -9.56 -37.83
C ILE A 34 -17.36 -9.97 -36.71
N THR A 35 -16.12 -10.25 -37.10
CA THR A 35 -15.03 -10.63 -36.20
C THR A 35 -14.66 -9.49 -35.27
N GLY A 36 -15.44 -9.32 -34.21
CA GLY A 36 -15.07 -8.55 -33.03
C GLY A 36 -14.17 -9.41 -32.13
N LYS A 37 -12.97 -8.96 -31.82
CA LYS A 37 -12.10 -9.58 -30.82
C LYS A 37 -12.85 -9.63 -29.49
N VAL A 38 -13.43 -10.79 -29.18
CA VAL A 38 -13.95 -11.09 -27.85
C VAL A 38 -12.77 -11.07 -26.89
N HIS A 39 -12.70 -10.09 -26.01
CA HIS A 39 -11.80 -10.13 -24.88
C HIS A 39 -12.29 -11.24 -23.94
N LYS A 40 -11.83 -12.48 -24.18
CA LYS A 40 -11.86 -13.51 -23.15
C LYS A 40 -11.02 -13.01 -22.00
N ILE A 41 -11.62 -12.89 -20.84
CA ILE A 41 -10.91 -12.74 -19.58
C ILE A 41 -10.35 -14.13 -19.27
N ASP A 42 -9.24 -14.50 -19.93
CA ASP A 42 -8.48 -15.69 -19.57
C ASP A 42 -7.65 -15.36 -18.34
N GLU A 43 -8.07 -15.90 -17.23
CA GLU A 43 -7.45 -15.78 -15.90
C GLU A 43 -6.00 -16.31 -15.84
N VAL A 44 -5.52 -16.97 -16.87
CA VAL A 44 -4.24 -17.69 -16.91
C VAL A 44 -3.14 -17.01 -17.74
N THR A 45 -3.45 -16.01 -18.58
CA THR A 45 -2.44 -15.30 -19.41
C THR A 45 -1.78 -14.11 -18.70
N VAL A 46 -1.95 -14.02 -17.39
CA VAL A 46 -1.63 -12.86 -16.55
C VAL A 46 -0.14 -12.50 -16.50
N THR A 47 0.78 -13.45 -16.71
CA THR A 47 2.20 -13.19 -16.46
C THR A 47 2.93 -12.57 -17.64
N ALA A 48 2.65 -12.98 -18.87
CA ALA A 48 3.34 -12.47 -20.06
C ALA A 48 2.73 -11.16 -20.57
N GLU A 49 1.40 -10.99 -20.51
CA GLU A 49 0.73 -9.74 -20.90
C GLU A 49 1.00 -8.59 -19.93
N ARG A 50 1.10 -8.87 -18.61
CA ARG A 50 1.39 -7.84 -17.61
C ARG A 50 2.82 -7.33 -17.67
N THR A 51 3.80 -8.12 -18.09
CA THR A 51 5.16 -7.62 -18.33
C THR A 51 5.16 -6.61 -19.50
N LYS A 52 4.37 -6.85 -20.54
CA LYS A 52 4.15 -5.89 -21.64
C LYS A 52 3.47 -4.61 -21.17
N GLN A 53 2.54 -4.70 -20.23
CA GLN A 53 1.83 -3.56 -19.66
C GLN A 53 2.76 -2.66 -18.83
N GLN A 54 3.66 -3.26 -18.05
CA GLN A 54 4.65 -2.54 -17.25
C GLN A 54 5.58 -1.67 -18.12
N VAL A 55 5.96 -2.15 -19.29
CA VAL A 55 6.86 -1.46 -20.22
C VAL A 55 6.18 -0.30 -20.92
N LYS A 56 4.90 -0.41 -21.26
CA LYS A 56 4.10 0.62 -21.95
C LYS A 56 3.56 1.72 -21.04
N SER A 57 3.69 1.57 -19.72
CA SER A 57 3.12 2.53 -18.75
C SER A 57 3.64 3.95 -18.96
N SER A 58 2.73 4.92 -18.95
CA SER A 58 3.06 6.36 -19.03
C SER A 58 3.53 6.94 -17.70
N SER A 59 3.41 6.17 -16.60
CA SER A 59 3.88 6.52 -15.25
C SER A 59 4.83 5.47 -14.71
N PRO A 60 5.73 5.79 -13.77
CA PRO A 60 6.56 4.80 -13.11
C PRO A 60 5.71 3.71 -12.43
N PHE A 61 5.92 2.47 -12.83
CA PHE A 61 5.18 1.31 -12.37
C PHE A 61 6.11 0.18 -11.97
N GLN A 62 5.93 -0.36 -10.78
CA GLN A 62 6.72 -1.46 -10.22
C GLN A 62 5.77 -2.55 -9.69
N GLN A 63 6.12 -3.81 -9.87
CA GLN A 63 5.27 -4.93 -9.51
C GLN A 63 6.08 -6.14 -9.09
N LEU A 64 5.56 -6.87 -8.09
CA LEU A 64 6.03 -8.18 -7.67
C LEU A 64 4.84 -9.14 -7.62
N ASN A 65 4.90 -10.21 -8.39
CA ASN A 65 3.92 -11.30 -8.34
C ASN A 65 4.32 -12.37 -7.31
N LYS A 66 3.44 -13.31 -7.01
CA LYS A 66 3.65 -14.37 -6.01
C LYS A 66 4.95 -15.15 -6.23
N LYS A 67 5.29 -15.48 -7.49
CA LYS A 67 6.54 -16.17 -7.82
C LYS A 67 7.75 -15.30 -7.48
N GLN A 68 7.74 -14.02 -7.86
CA GLN A 68 8.82 -13.08 -7.56
C GLN A 68 8.96 -12.80 -6.06
N LEU A 69 7.85 -12.72 -5.31
CA LEU A 69 7.87 -12.60 -3.84
C LEU A 69 8.61 -13.80 -3.21
N GLN A 70 8.37 -15.00 -3.71
CA GLN A 70 9.05 -16.21 -3.25
C GLN A 70 10.51 -16.25 -3.68
N GLN A 71 10.81 -15.99 -4.97
CA GLN A 71 12.16 -16.00 -5.53
C GLN A 71 13.10 -15.03 -4.84
N GLN A 72 12.61 -13.84 -4.49
CA GLN A 72 13.43 -12.78 -3.86
C GLN A 72 13.52 -12.92 -2.33
N GLY A 73 13.02 -14.00 -1.75
CA GLY A 73 13.12 -14.24 -0.31
C GLY A 73 12.28 -13.26 0.54
N ILE A 74 11.24 -12.67 0.00
CA ILE A 74 10.44 -11.66 0.67
C ILE A 74 9.59 -12.29 1.79
N THR A 75 9.60 -11.68 2.98
CA THR A 75 8.99 -12.25 4.18
C THR A 75 7.76 -11.48 4.68
N ASP A 76 7.62 -10.21 4.35
CA ASP A 76 6.46 -9.38 4.65
C ASP A 76 6.28 -8.25 3.60
N ILE A 77 5.19 -7.47 3.69
CA ILE A 77 4.88 -6.42 2.71
C ILE A 77 5.90 -5.29 2.75
N ALA A 78 6.41 -4.91 3.91
CA ALA A 78 7.42 -3.86 4.02
C ALA A 78 8.74 -4.30 3.37
N ASP A 79 9.12 -5.57 3.50
CA ASP A 79 10.27 -6.15 2.81
C ASP A 79 10.06 -6.12 1.28
N ALA A 80 8.85 -6.47 0.79
CA ALA A 80 8.51 -6.33 -0.63
C ALA A 80 8.69 -4.89 -1.12
N LEU A 81 8.25 -3.92 -0.34
CA LEU A 81 8.30 -2.50 -0.71
C LEU A 81 9.71 -1.91 -0.63
N ARG A 82 10.61 -2.47 0.16
CA ARG A 82 12.05 -2.13 0.13
C ARG A 82 12.73 -2.55 -1.17
N ARG A 83 12.07 -3.42 -1.99
CA ARG A 83 12.52 -3.80 -3.34
C ARG A 83 12.01 -2.87 -4.43
N PHE A 84 11.22 -1.84 -4.07
CA PHE A 84 10.76 -0.82 -5.01
C PHE A 84 11.61 0.45 -4.87
N SER A 85 12.05 1.03 -5.99
CA SER A 85 12.72 2.32 -5.99
C SER A 85 11.74 3.44 -5.62
N GLY A 86 12.25 4.53 -5.07
CA GLY A 86 11.44 5.67 -4.63
C GLY A 86 10.68 5.43 -3.33
N VAL A 87 10.85 4.29 -2.67
CA VAL A 87 10.11 3.92 -1.47
C VAL A 87 10.98 4.03 -0.22
N ASN A 88 10.41 4.64 0.82
CA ASN A 88 10.97 4.69 2.16
C ASN A 88 9.94 4.11 3.14
N ILE A 89 10.35 3.16 3.97
CA ILE A 89 9.51 2.50 4.97
C ILE A 89 9.89 3.02 6.35
N LYS A 90 8.91 3.49 7.11
CA LYS A 90 9.05 3.67 8.56
C LYS A 90 8.62 2.37 9.23
N ASP A 91 9.47 1.82 10.07
CA ASP A 91 9.28 0.56 10.78
C ASP A 91 9.71 0.75 12.23
N TYR A 92 8.82 0.44 13.17
CA TYR A 92 9.06 0.59 14.61
C TYR A 92 9.58 -0.70 15.27
N GLY A 93 9.98 -1.67 14.46
CA GLY A 93 10.66 -2.88 14.88
C GLY A 93 9.74 -4.04 15.31
N GLY A 94 10.28 -5.25 15.18
CA GLY A 94 9.61 -6.48 15.56
C GLY A 94 8.54 -6.99 14.58
N ALA A 95 8.03 -8.18 14.84
CA ALA A 95 6.88 -8.70 14.14
C ALA A 95 5.64 -7.89 14.54
N GLY A 96 4.90 -7.37 13.55
CA GLY A 96 3.69 -6.59 13.81
C GLY A 96 3.90 -5.15 14.29
N GLY A 97 5.14 -4.65 14.39
CA GLY A 97 5.39 -3.23 14.56
C GLY A 97 4.76 -2.42 13.42
N MET A 98 4.25 -1.23 13.72
CA MET A 98 3.63 -0.34 12.72
C MET A 98 4.60 -0.10 11.55
N LYS A 99 4.11 -0.28 10.31
CA LYS A 99 4.88 -0.11 9.08
C LYS A 99 4.13 0.77 8.10
N THR A 100 4.72 1.92 7.76
CA THR A 100 4.10 2.86 6.80
C THR A 100 5.02 3.13 5.62
N ILE A 101 4.40 3.36 4.45
CA ILE A 101 5.10 3.65 3.20
C ILE A 101 5.10 5.15 2.90
N SER A 102 6.26 5.68 2.54
CA SER A 102 6.41 7.03 1.96
C SER A 102 7.05 6.91 0.58
N VAL A 103 6.40 7.43 -0.44
CA VAL A 103 6.91 7.41 -1.82
C VAL A 103 7.54 8.76 -2.14
N ARG A 104 8.81 8.75 -2.61
CA ARG A 104 9.59 9.95 -3.00
C ARG A 104 9.51 11.06 -1.95
N SER A 105 9.58 10.70 -0.66
CA SER A 105 9.55 11.60 0.50
C SER A 105 8.33 12.52 0.65
N LEU A 106 7.25 12.28 -0.08
CA LEU A 106 6.00 13.03 0.09
C LEU A 106 5.30 12.73 1.42
N GLY A 107 5.57 11.56 2.00
CA GLY A 107 4.97 11.09 3.24
C GLY A 107 3.86 10.06 3.03
N ALA A 108 3.58 9.27 4.06
CA ALA A 108 2.65 8.15 3.98
C ALA A 108 1.20 8.57 3.65
N LYS A 109 0.79 9.77 4.01
CA LYS A 109 -0.55 10.32 3.76
C LYS A 109 -0.82 10.67 2.29
N HIS A 110 0.22 10.69 1.45
CA HIS A 110 0.14 10.91 0.01
C HIS A 110 0.09 9.62 -0.82
N THR A 111 0.15 8.46 -0.16
CA THR A 111 0.11 7.15 -0.83
C THR A 111 -1.22 6.46 -0.55
N ALA A 112 -2.01 6.20 -1.59
CA ALA A 112 -3.19 5.36 -1.47
C ALA A 112 -2.79 3.89 -1.33
N VAL A 113 -3.47 3.15 -0.45
CA VAL A 113 -3.40 1.69 -0.39
C VAL A 113 -4.72 1.15 -0.93
N VAL A 114 -4.64 0.36 -1.99
CA VAL A 114 -5.79 -0.23 -2.68
C VAL A 114 -5.76 -1.74 -2.45
N TYR A 115 -6.81 -2.30 -1.89
CA TYR A 115 -6.94 -3.74 -1.66
C TYR A 115 -8.06 -4.31 -2.53
N ASP A 116 -7.70 -5.18 -3.48
CA ASP A 116 -8.60 -5.76 -4.49
C ASP A 116 -9.50 -4.72 -5.18
N GLY A 117 -8.87 -3.65 -5.69
CA GLY A 117 -9.53 -2.60 -6.47
C GLY A 117 -10.21 -1.50 -5.66
N VAL A 118 -10.32 -1.62 -4.33
CA VAL A 118 -10.97 -0.62 -3.48
C VAL A 118 -9.97 0.06 -2.55
N THR A 119 -9.95 1.39 -2.56
CA THR A 119 -9.03 2.18 -1.74
C THR A 119 -9.41 2.09 -0.25
N LEU A 120 -8.41 1.76 0.56
CA LEU A 120 -8.52 1.75 2.02
C LEU A 120 -8.33 3.17 2.59
N SER A 121 -8.87 3.42 3.77
CA SER A 121 -8.64 4.67 4.47
C SER A 121 -8.57 4.51 5.97
N ASP A 122 -7.85 5.43 6.55
CA ASP A 122 -7.86 5.75 7.96
C ASP A 122 -8.09 7.26 8.08
N CYS A 123 -9.28 7.68 8.50
CA CYS A 123 -9.63 9.10 8.58
C CYS A 123 -9.01 9.78 9.80
N GLN A 124 -8.61 9.01 10.81
CA GLN A 124 -7.95 9.50 12.01
C GLN A 124 -6.52 9.92 11.69
N SER A 125 -5.66 8.99 11.28
CA SER A 125 -4.22 9.21 11.07
C SER A 125 -3.86 9.58 9.62
N GLY A 126 -4.68 9.16 8.65
CA GLY A 126 -4.42 9.27 7.21
C GLY A 126 -3.36 8.30 6.70
N GLN A 127 -2.93 7.33 7.51
CA GLN A 127 -1.90 6.36 7.17
C GLN A 127 -2.45 4.94 7.30
N ILE A 128 -2.09 4.08 6.39
CA ILE A 128 -2.43 2.65 6.48
C ILE A 128 -1.22 1.88 7.00
N ASP A 129 -1.42 1.18 8.11
CA ASP A 129 -0.44 0.24 8.62
C ASP A 129 -0.43 -1.03 7.74
N LEU A 130 0.68 -1.27 7.07
CA LEU A 130 0.85 -2.40 6.16
C LEU A 130 0.98 -3.74 6.90
N SER A 131 1.27 -3.75 8.19
CA SER A 131 1.32 -4.97 9.02
C SER A 131 -0.04 -5.65 9.18
N ARG A 132 -1.13 -4.91 8.89
CA ARG A 132 -2.50 -5.45 8.91
C ARG A 132 -2.73 -6.53 7.86
N PHE A 133 -1.98 -6.54 6.76
CA PHE A 133 -2.18 -7.46 5.63
C PHE A 133 -1.14 -8.56 5.63
N SER A 134 -1.56 -9.78 5.30
CA SER A 134 -0.68 -10.93 5.19
C SER A 134 -0.12 -11.06 3.79
N ILE A 135 1.20 -11.13 3.66
CA ILE A 135 1.85 -11.38 2.37
C ILE A 135 1.51 -12.77 1.81
N ASP A 136 1.23 -13.73 2.68
CA ASP A 136 0.90 -15.11 2.31
C ASP A 136 -0.47 -15.20 1.61
N ASN A 137 -1.30 -14.16 1.75
CA ASN A 137 -2.60 -14.03 1.08
C ASN A 137 -2.55 -13.18 -0.20
N LEU A 138 -1.37 -12.68 -0.60
CA LEU A 138 -1.24 -11.85 -1.79
C LEU A 138 -0.70 -12.62 -2.98
N GLN A 139 -1.31 -12.40 -4.15
CA GLN A 139 -0.76 -12.86 -5.43
C GLN A 139 0.09 -11.78 -6.10
N GLN A 140 -0.13 -10.49 -5.77
CA GLN A 140 0.58 -9.38 -6.39
C GLN A 140 0.61 -8.16 -5.49
N ILE A 141 1.75 -7.47 -5.52
CA ILE A 141 1.95 -6.13 -4.97
C ILE A 141 2.42 -5.25 -6.12
N SER A 142 1.78 -4.10 -6.34
CA SER A 142 2.23 -3.14 -7.34
C SER A 142 2.15 -1.71 -6.82
N LEU A 143 3.09 -0.89 -7.27
CA LEU A 143 3.18 0.52 -6.95
C LEU A 143 3.18 1.34 -8.25
N THR A 144 2.26 2.28 -8.35
CA THR A 144 2.24 3.30 -9.39
C THR A 144 2.57 4.65 -8.78
N ILE A 145 3.47 5.42 -9.37
CA ILE A 145 3.83 6.77 -8.94
C ILE A 145 3.28 7.75 -9.98
N GLY A 146 2.40 8.66 -9.55
CA GLY A 146 1.64 9.51 -10.46
C GLY A 146 0.26 8.91 -10.79
N ASP A 147 -0.11 8.91 -12.07
CA ASP A 147 -1.40 8.39 -12.52
C ASP A 147 -1.34 6.90 -12.86
N ASN A 148 -2.45 6.21 -12.65
CA ASN A 148 -2.57 4.81 -13.01
C ASN A 148 -2.59 4.63 -14.53
N GLU A 149 -1.96 3.57 -15.02
CA GLU A 149 -2.08 3.13 -16.40
C GLU A 149 -3.51 2.65 -16.72
N ASP A 150 -4.11 1.90 -15.80
CA ASP A 150 -5.53 1.60 -15.89
C ASP A 150 -6.33 2.86 -15.52
N ILE A 151 -6.91 3.49 -16.55
CA ILE A 151 -7.73 4.69 -16.38
C ILE A 151 -9.13 4.38 -15.84
N PHE A 152 -9.58 3.11 -15.91
CA PHE A 152 -10.89 2.66 -15.45
C PHE A 152 -10.86 2.35 -13.97
N VAL A 153 -10.65 3.38 -13.17
CA VAL A 153 -10.48 3.33 -11.71
C VAL A 153 -11.34 4.39 -11.03
N PRO A 154 -11.66 4.21 -9.73
CA PRO A 154 -12.35 5.22 -8.93
C PRO A 154 -11.58 6.55 -8.86
N ALA A 155 -12.30 7.67 -8.73
CA ALA A 155 -11.73 9.01 -8.62
C ALA A 155 -10.77 9.14 -7.41
N ARG A 156 -11.07 8.45 -6.31
CA ARG A 156 -10.25 8.41 -5.09
C ARG A 156 -8.85 7.86 -5.33
N THR A 157 -8.70 6.87 -6.22
CA THR A 157 -7.39 6.29 -6.55
C THR A 157 -6.49 7.32 -7.25
N VAL A 158 -7.10 8.22 -8.05
CA VAL A 158 -6.39 9.30 -8.75
C VAL A 158 -5.94 10.42 -7.79
N ALA A 159 -6.65 10.62 -6.68
CA ALA A 159 -6.41 11.74 -5.78
C ALA A 159 -5.05 11.70 -5.02
N SER A 160 -4.34 10.58 -5.05
CA SER A 160 -3.07 10.36 -4.32
C SER A 160 -1.85 10.52 -5.22
N ALA A 161 -0.69 10.82 -4.63
CA ALA A 161 0.60 10.95 -5.32
C ALA A 161 1.13 9.62 -5.86
N ALA A 162 0.80 8.54 -5.17
CA ALA A 162 1.13 7.17 -5.55
C ALA A 162 0.01 6.22 -5.09
N ALA A 163 -0.11 5.08 -5.75
CA ALA A 163 -1.05 4.02 -5.39
C ALA A 163 -0.33 2.68 -5.22
N LEU A 164 -0.35 2.17 -4.00
CA LEU A 164 0.07 0.82 -3.66
C LEU A 164 -1.13 -0.11 -3.80
N LYS A 165 -1.10 -1.03 -4.75
CA LYS A 165 -2.16 -2.01 -4.96
C LYS A 165 -1.73 -3.36 -4.39
N LEU A 166 -2.52 -3.90 -3.50
CA LEU A 166 -2.41 -5.23 -2.91
C LEU A 166 -3.52 -6.07 -3.52
N GLN A 167 -3.17 -7.18 -4.15
CA GLN A 167 -4.12 -8.09 -4.76
C GLN A 167 -4.07 -9.44 -4.04
N SER A 168 -5.19 -9.87 -3.47
CA SER A 168 -5.30 -11.18 -2.83
C SER A 168 -5.27 -12.32 -3.85
N ILE A 169 -4.96 -13.52 -3.39
CA ILE A 169 -4.93 -14.72 -4.24
C ILE A 169 -6.35 -14.99 -4.74
N SER A 170 -6.51 -15.01 -6.06
CA SER A 170 -7.73 -15.49 -6.71
C SER A 170 -7.65 -17.00 -6.89
N PRO A 171 -8.73 -17.76 -6.57
CA PRO A 171 -8.76 -19.21 -6.74
C PRO A 171 -8.62 -19.60 -8.22
N ASP A 172 -7.86 -20.66 -8.48
CA ASP A 172 -7.78 -21.31 -9.78
C ASP A 172 -8.42 -22.71 -9.71
N PHE A 173 -9.54 -22.89 -10.40
CA PHE A 173 -10.33 -24.13 -10.41
C PHE A 173 -10.18 -24.93 -11.71
N SER A 174 -9.11 -24.75 -12.46
CA SER A 174 -8.86 -25.47 -13.72
C SER A 174 -8.78 -26.99 -13.52
N ASN A 175 -8.26 -27.43 -12.37
CA ASN A 175 -8.02 -28.87 -12.11
C ASN A 175 -8.96 -29.48 -11.06
N LYS A 176 -9.51 -28.71 -10.14
CA LYS A 176 -10.34 -29.17 -9.01
C LYS A 176 -11.37 -28.12 -8.64
N LYS A 177 -12.49 -28.57 -8.04
CA LYS A 177 -13.55 -27.67 -7.54
C LYS A 177 -13.27 -27.12 -6.15
N ASN A 178 -12.31 -27.68 -5.42
CA ASN A 178 -11.93 -27.22 -4.10
C ASN A 178 -10.43 -27.32 -3.87
N HIS A 179 -9.90 -26.39 -3.11
CA HIS A 179 -8.50 -26.38 -2.68
C HIS A 179 -8.43 -26.07 -1.19
N LEU A 180 -7.53 -26.74 -0.51
CA LEU A 180 -7.21 -26.46 0.89
C LEU A 180 -5.71 -26.21 1.01
N THR A 181 -5.36 -25.08 1.62
CA THR A 181 -3.97 -24.75 1.95
C THR A 181 -3.86 -24.59 3.45
N GLY A 182 -2.97 -25.36 4.07
CA GLY A 182 -2.52 -25.18 5.44
C GLY A 182 -1.09 -24.68 5.45
N GLN A 183 -0.77 -23.69 6.27
CA GLN A 183 0.58 -23.18 6.44
C GLN A 183 0.87 -22.94 7.92
N ILE A 184 2.08 -23.26 8.34
CA ILE A 184 2.63 -22.81 9.62
C ILE A 184 3.96 -22.12 9.39
N LYS A 185 4.11 -20.95 9.98
CA LYS A 185 5.34 -20.18 10.01
C LYS A 185 5.78 -20.02 11.47
N THR A 186 7.02 -20.37 11.75
CA THR A 186 7.63 -20.18 13.07
C THR A 186 8.97 -19.46 12.93
N GLY A 187 9.44 -18.83 13.99
CA GLY A 187 10.69 -18.09 13.90
C GLY A 187 11.22 -17.63 15.24
N SER A 188 12.30 -16.87 15.17
CA SER A 188 12.94 -16.24 16.33
C SER A 188 11.95 -15.39 17.12
N PHE A 189 12.27 -15.18 18.40
CA PHE A 189 11.51 -14.33 19.33
C PHE A 189 10.09 -14.81 19.60
N GLY A 190 9.89 -16.14 19.65
CA GLY A 190 8.61 -16.75 19.99
C GLY A 190 7.53 -16.59 18.91
N MET A 191 7.92 -16.36 17.66
CA MET A 191 6.96 -16.18 16.57
C MET A 191 6.34 -17.52 16.16
N ILE A 192 5.01 -17.55 16.11
CA ILE A 192 4.21 -18.62 15.51
C ILE A 192 3.05 -18.00 14.72
N ASN A 193 2.82 -18.49 13.50
CA ASN A 193 1.83 -17.93 12.58
C ASN A 193 1.21 -19.04 11.70
N PRO A 194 0.19 -19.76 12.19
CA PRO A 194 -0.62 -20.65 11.39
C PRO A 194 -1.59 -19.88 10.47
N LEU A 195 -1.79 -20.40 9.28
CA LEU A 195 -2.76 -19.92 8.28
C LEU A 195 -3.48 -21.11 7.67
N ILE A 196 -4.77 -20.97 7.46
CA ILE A 196 -5.59 -21.88 6.69
C ILE A 196 -6.36 -21.10 5.61
N ARG A 197 -6.37 -21.65 4.38
CA ARG A 197 -7.17 -21.13 3.28
C ARG A 197 -7.97 -22.26 2.67
N TYR A 198 -9.26 -22.02 2.49
CA TYR A 198 -10.16 -22.91 1.77
C TYR A 198 -10.79 -22.18 0.59
N GLU A 199 -10.84 -22.83 -0.56
CA GLU A 199 -11.36 -22.31 -1.82
C GLU A 199 -12.36 -23.31 -2.38
N GLN A 200 -13.52 -22.82 -2.84
CA GLN A 200 -14.62 -23.65 -3.33
C GLN A 200 -15.24 -23.02 -4.59
N LYS A 201 -15.33 -23.83 -5.65
CA LYS A 201 -16.17 -23.56 -6.81
C LYS A 201 -17.53 -24.23 -6.60
N PHE A 202 -18.58 -23.42 -6.47
CA PHE A 202 -19.95 -23.93 -6.30
C PHE A 202 -20.55 -24.32 -7.66
N ASN A 203 -20.34 -23.48 -8.67
CA ASN A 203 -20.73 -23.70 -10.06
C ASN A 203 -19.85 -22.88 -11.00
N GLU A 204 -20.16 -22.87 -12.31
CA GLU A 204 -19.36 -22.13 -13.30
C GLU A 204 -19.38 -20.59 -13.12
N LYS A 205 -20.31 -20.08 -12.34
CA LYS A 205 -20.52 -18.63 -12.13
C LYS A 205 -20.13 -18.18 -10.74
N ILE A 206 -20.05 -19.06 -9.74
CA ILE A 206 -19.90 -18.68 -8.33
C ILE A 206 -18.79 -19.50 -7.70
N SER A 207 -17.85 -18.80 -7.11
CA SER A 207 -16.80 -19.40 -6.27
C SER A 207 -16.52 -18.52 -5.05
N ALA A 208 -15.92 -19.10 -4.03
CA ALA A 208 -15.54 -18.38 -2.82
C ALA A 208 -14.18 -18.85 -2.30
N SER A 209 -13.51 -17.99 -1.56
CA SER A 209 -12.34 -18.33 -0.76
C SER A 209 -12.48 -17.75 0.66
N THR A 210 -12.02 -18.51 1.64
CA THR A 210 -11.91 -18.05 3.02
C THR A 210 -10.50 -18.28 3.52
N THR A 211 -9.96 -17.31 4.27
CA THR A 211 -8.64 -17.39 4.87
C THR A 211 -8.73 -16.99 6.33
N GLY A 212 -8.18 -17.81 7.21
CA GLY A 212 -7.99 -17.52 8.62
C GLY A 212 -6.51 -17.55 8.98
N GLU A 213 -6.04 -16.59 9.73
CA GLU A 213 -4.65 -16.47 10.15
C GLU A 213 -4.56 -16.00 11.59
N PHE A 214 -3.70 -16.63 12.34
CA PHE A 214 -3.31 -16.22 13.69
C PHE A 214 -1.81 -15.96 13.72
N MET A 215 -1.37 -14.93 14.42
CA MET A 215 0.04 -14.65 14.68
C MET A 215 0.25 -14.30 16.13
N ARG A 216 1.26 -14.88 16.75
CA ARG A 216 1.79 -14.49 18.05
C ARG A 216 3.30 -14.36 17.95
N ALA A 217 3.86 -13.34 18.61
CA ALA A 217 5.29 -13.22 18.81
C ALA A 217 5.56 -12.53 20.15
N ASP A 218 6.56 -13.00 20.88
CA ASP A 218 7.00 -12.35 22.12
C ASP A 218 7.87 -11.12 21.81
N ASN A 219 8.56 -11.12 20.66
CA ASN A 219 9.43 -10.04 20.17
C ASN A 219 10.50 -9.58 21.19
N LEU A 220 10.92 -10.47 22.09
CA LEU A 220 11.95 -10.21 23.10
C LEU A 220 13.34 -10.41 22.49
N TYR A 221 13.81 -9.47 21.69
CA TYR A 221 15.12 -9.55 21.05
C TYR A 221 16.17 -8.73 21.76
N PRO A 222 17.46 -9.20 21.74
CA PRO A 222 18.57 -8.46 22.29
C PRO A 222 18.95 -7.28 21.40
N PHE A 223 19.42 -6.21 22.01
CA PHE A 223 20.05 -5.08 21.33
C PHE A 223 21.20 -4.53 22.18
N THR A 224 22.07 -3.74 21.58
CA THR A 224 23.14 -3.04 22.27
C THR A 224 22.74 -1.59 22.49
N LEU A 225 22.69 -1.16 23.73
CA LEU A 225 22.50 0.23 24.11
C LEU A 225 23.86 0.90 24.20
N VAL A 226 24.05 1.97 23.42
CA VAL A 226 25.25 2.81 23.45
C VAL A 226 24.86 4.20 23.91
N ASN A 227 25.49 4.67 24.97
CA ASN A 227 25.31 6.01 25.51
C ASN A 227 26.66 6.60 25.94
N GLY A 228 27.28 7.37 25.07
CA GLY A 228 28.67 7.79 25.24
C GLY A 228 29.57 6.56 25.34
N ASP A 229 30.36 6.48 26.38
CA ASP A 229 31.28 5.35 26.65
C ASP A 229 30.58 4.14 27.29
N TYR A 230 29.34 4.28 27.72
CA TYR A 230 28.57 3.20 28.32
C TYR A 230 27.94 2.31 27.23
N VAL A 231 28.30 1.04 27.24
CA VAL A 231 27.78 0.02 26.33
C VAL A 231 27.18 -1.12 27.15
N SER A 232 25.88 -1.39 26.97
CA SER A 232 25.23 -2.53 27.63
C SER A 232 24.45 -3.39 26.63
N LYS A 233 24.31 -4.69 26.96
CA LYS A 233 23.44 -5.62 26.23
C LYS A 233 22.09 -5.67 26.92
N GLU A 234 21.08 -5.22 26.21
CA GLU A 234 19.71 -5.11 26.71
C GLU A 234 18.78 -6.02 25.93
N LYS A 235 17.55 -6.20 26.45
CA LYS A 235 16.47 -6.88 25.74
C LYS A 235 15.32 -5.92 25.51
N ARG A 236 14.67 -6.04 24.38
CA ARG A 236 13.46 -5.28 24.05
C ARG A 236 12.28 -5.88 24.80
N TYR A 237 11.83 -5.23 25.87
CA TYR A 237 10.67 -5.63 26.68
C TYR A 237 9.40 -4.95 26.21
N ASN A 238 8.24 -5.42 26.71
CA ASN A 238 6.90 -4.88 26.41
C ASN A 238 6.65 -4.81 24.90
N ASN A 239 6.87 -5.92 24.20
CA ASN A 239 6.84 -5.97 22.73
C ASN A 239 6.01 -7.16 22.19
N ASN A 240 5.24 -7.82 23.06
CA ASN A 240 4.40 -8.95 22.66
C ASN A 240 3.31 -8.50 21.70
N ILE A 241 3.00 -9.34 20.72
CA ILE A 241 1.90 -9.12 19.81
C ILE A 241 1.09 -10.39 19.62
N GLN A 242 -0.22 -10.22 19.49
CA GLN A 242 -1.16 -11.26 19.12
C GLN A 242 -2.15 -10.69 18.09
N THR A 243 -2.28 -11.36 16.96
CA THR A 243 -3.07 -10.87 15.82
C THR A 243 -3.95 -11.99 15.27
N TYR A 244 -5.20 -11.64 14.97
CA TYR A 244 -6.16 -12.48 14.26
C TYR A 244 -6.54 -11.80 12.95
N ARG A 245 -6.57 -12.54 11.84
CA ARG A 245 -7.04 -12.09 10.53
C ARG A 245 -8.03 -13.09 9.98
N GLY A 246 -9.13 -12.58 9.47
CA GLY A 246 -10.14 -13.36 8.76
C GLY A 246 -10.51 -12.67 7.46
N GLU A 247 -10.61 -13.44 6.38
CA GLU A 247 -11.01 -12.93 5.09
C GLU A 247 -11.94 -13.90 4.38
N LEU A 248 -13.04 -13.38 3.85
CA LEU A 248 -13.97 -14.10 2.99
C LEU A 248 -14.08 -13.35 1.67
N ASN A 249 -13.87 -14.04 0.56
CA ASN A 249 -14.03 -13.52 -0.78
C ASN A 249 -15.11 -14.31 -1.52
N LEU A 250 -15.98 -13.61 -2.22
CA LEU A 250 -16.99 -14.18 -3.10
C LEU A 250 -16.76 -13.67 -4.51
N TYR A 251 -16.66 -14.56 -5.47
CA TYR A 251 -16.46 -14.26 -6.88
C TYR A 251 -17.67 -14.76 -7.66
N ILE A 252 -18.32 -13.83 -8.35
CA ILE A 252 -19.51 -14.10 -9.16
C ILE A 252 -19.26 -13.59 -10.57
N SER A 253 -19.39 -14.46 -11.58
CA SER A 253 -19.35 -14.11 -13.00
C SER A 253 -20.70 -14.46 -13.62
N PRO A 254 -21.69 -13.55 -13.56
CA PRO A 254 -23.05 -13.84 -14.05
C PRO A 254 -23.05 -14.22 -15.54
N ASN A 255 -22.14 -13.62 -16.30
CA ASN A 255 -21.86 -13.87 -17.71
C ASN A 255 -20.38 -13.59 -18.01
N ASN A 256 -19.95 -13.79 -19.26
CA ASN A 256 -18.56 -13.61 -19.70
C ASN A 256 -18.09 -12.14 -19.74
N ARG A 257 -18.98 -11.16 -19.46
CA ARG A 257 -18.70 -9.73 -19.53
C ARG A 257 -18.81 -9.02 -18.21
N SER A 258 -19.33 -9.71 -17.18
CA SER A 258 -19.61 -9.10 -15.87
C SER A 258 -18.96 -9.89 -14.76
N THR A 259 -18.32 -9.19 -13.84
CA THR A 259 -17.73 -9.75 -12.62
C THR A 259 -18.21 -8.97 -11.40
N LEU A 260 -18.56 -9.69 -10.35
CA LEU A 260 -18.93 -9.13 -9.05
C LEU A 260 -18.06 -9.82 -8.00
N ASN A 261 -17.22 -9.06 -7.33
CA ASN A 261 -16.36 -9.53 -6.26
C ASN A 261 -16.82 -8.92 -4.94
N GLY A 262 -17.14 -9.77 -3.98
CA GLY A 262 -17.46 -9.38 -2.61
C GLY A 262 -16.33 -9.76 -1.67
N LYS A 263 -16.03 -8.94 -0.67
CA LYS A 263 -15.02 -9.21 0.36
C LYS A 263 -15.52 -8.80 1.72
N ILE A 264 -15.25 -9.65 2.71
CA ILE A 264 -15.35 -9.33 4.13
C ILE A 264 -13.97 -9.54 4.73
N TYR A 265 -13.50 -8.57 5.50
CA TYR A 265 -12.20 -8.60 6.16
C TYR A 265 -12.35 -8.23 7.63
N TYR A 266 -11.70 -9.00 8.49
CA TYR A 266 -11.59 -8.74 9.91
C TYR A 266 -10.15 -8.83 10.39
N TYR A 267 -9.75 -7.87 11.23
CA TYR A 267 -8.45 -7.79 11.87
C TYR A 267 -8.62 -7.38 13.33
N ASP A 268 -7.98 -8.11 14.24
CA ASP A 268 -7.88 -7.76 15.66
C ASP A 268 -6.44 -7.99 16.11
N THR A 269 -5.79 -6.95 16.60
CA THR A 269 -4.45 -7.06 17.15
C THR A 269 -4.41 -6.48 18.57
N ASN A 270 -3.72 -7.18 19.46
CA ASN A 270 -3.38 -6.72 20.79
C ASN A 270 -1.86 -6.75 20.91
N GLN A 271 -1.26 -5.58 21.10
CA GLN A 271 0.18 -5.43 21.14
C GLN A 271 0.62 -4.57 22.31
N GLN A 272 1.72 -4.95 22.89
CA GLN A 272 2.49 -4.13 23.80
C GLN A 272 3.42 -3.24 22.99
N LEU A 273 3.57 -1.99 23.39
CA LEU A 273 4.43 -1.03 22.72
C LEU A 273 5.69 -0.80 23.56
N PRO A 274 6.87 -1.17 23.03
CA PRO A 274 8.10 -1.08 23.81
C PRO A 274 8.58 0.35 24.07
N GLY A 275 7.98 1.35 23.41
CA GLY A 275 8.41 2.75 23.51
C GLY A 275 9.79 3.01 22.91
N ALA A 276 10.27 4.24 22.96
CA ALA A 276 11.64 4.59 22.61
C ALA A 276 12.62 4.12 23.70
N VAL A 277 13.80 3.66 23.30
CA VAL A 277 14.89 3.32 24.23
C VAL A 277 15.56 4.61 24.68
N ILE A 278 15.23 5.06 25.88
CA ILE A 278 15.79 6.25 26.53
C ILE A 278 16.34 5.82 27.89
N LEU A 279 17.52 6.31 28.28
CA LEU A 279 18.22 5.93 29.51
C LEU A 279 17.39 5.99 30.80
N TYR A 280 16.46 6.94 30.86
CA TYR A 280 15.63 7.18 32.05
C TYR A 280 14.26 6.51 31.98
N ASN A 281 13.96 5.82 30.88
CA ASN A 281 12.68 5.14 30.74
C ASN A 281 12.79 3.75 31.37
N ALA A 282 12.18 3.59 32.53
CA ALA A 282 11.76 2.28 32.98
C ALA A 282 10.96 1.60 31.87
N LYS A 283 10.84 0.28 31.92
CA LYS A 283 10.09 -0.53 30.96
C LYS A 283 8.76 0.14 30.60
N SER A 284 8.52 0.39 29.31
CA SER A 284 7.24 0.91 28.83
C SER A 284 6.08 0.01 29.30
N ARG A 285 4.93 0.63 29.61
CA ARG A 285 3.67 -0.06 29.96
C ARG A 285 2.58 0.23 28.95
N GLU A 286 2.97 0.73 27.77
CA GLU A 286 2.07 1.10 26.70
C GLU A 286 1.50 -0.15 26.02
N LYS A 287 0.21 -0.11 25.72
CA LYS A 287 -0.54 -1.17 25.02
C LYS A 287 -1.38 -0.54 23.92
N LEU A 288 -1.52 -1.21 22.81
CA LEU A 288 -2.39 -0.81 21.72
C LEU A 288 -3.22 -2.01 21.27
N ARG A 289 -4.54 -1.84 21.25
CA ARG A 289 -5.44 -2.79 20.61
C ARG A 289 -6.13 -2.13 19.44
N GLU A 290 -6.03 -2.75 18.28
CA GLU A 290 -6.71 -2.29 17.08
C GLU A 290 -7.63 -3.36 16.54
N ARG A 291 -8.84 -2.95 16.16
CA ARG A 291 -9.81 -3.79 15.48
C ARG A 291 -10.25 -3.10 14.21
N ASN A 292 -10.30 -3.83 13.14
CA ASN A 292 -10.80 -3.33 11.87
C ASN A 292 -11.72 -4.37 11.22
N PHE A 293 -12.86 -3.91 10.79
CA PHE A 293 -13.79 -4.67 9.96
C PHE A 293 -14.11 -3.85 8.73
N PHE A 294 -14.04 -4.46 7.57
CA PHE A 294 -14.61 -3.86 6.38
C PHE A 294 -15.30 -4.91 5.50
N SER A 295 -16.32 -4.47 4.80
CA SER A 295 -16.93 -5.19 3.69
C SER A 295 -16.86 -4.33 2.44
N GLN A 296 -16.58 -4.95 1.30
CA GLN A 296 -16.53 -4.26 0.02
C GLN A 296 -17.13 -5.09 -1.10
N VAL A 297 -17.64 -4.39 -2.09
CA VAL A 297 -18.16 -4.96 -3.33
C VAL A 297 -17.52 -4.22 -4.50
N HIS A 298 -17.10 -4.97 -5.49
CA HIS A 298 -16.50 -4.48 -6.72
C HIS A 298 -17.21 -5.15 -7.89
N TYR A 299 -17.99 -4.39 -8.64
CA TYR A 299 -18.71 -4.82 -9.83
C TYR A 299 -18.15 -4.18 -11.07
N ARG A 300 -17.87 -4.97 -12.09
CA ARG A 300 -17.37 -4.51 -13.39
C ARG A 300 -18.15 -5.22 -14.49
N THR A 301 -18.60 -4.44 -15.49
CA THR A 301 -19.27 -4.98 -16.67
C THR A 301 -18.86 -4.26 -17.96
N TYR A 302 -18.89 -4.99 -19.07
CA TYR A 302 -18.53 -4.51 -20.41
C TYR A 302 -19.72 -4.76 -21.34
N TRP A 303 -20.19 -3.72 -22.03
CA TRP A 303 -21.26 -3.81 -22.99
C TRP A 303 -20.75 -3.80 -24.44
N GLU A 304 -21.56 -4.25 -25.39
CA GLU A 304 -21.20 -4.33 -26.80
C GLU A 304 -20.99 -2.98 -27.48
N ASN A 305 -21.62 -1.94 -26.96
CA ASN A 305 -21.57 -0.57 -27.47
C ASN A 305 -20.32 0.23 -27.00
N ASN A 306 -19.22 -0.45 -26.71
CA ASN A 306 -17.96 0.15 -26.24
C ASN A 306 -18.09 0.92 -24.90
N LEU A 307 -19.14 0.67 -24.15
CA LEU A 307 -19.32 1.18 -22.80
C LEU A 307 -18.94 0.12 -21.76
N SER A 308 -18.43 0.58 -20.63
CA SER A 308 -18.13 -0.29 -19.49
C SER A 308 -18.43 0.45 -18.21
N LEU A 309 -18.95 -0.28 -17.21
CA LEU A 309 -19.32 0.27 -15.91
C LEU A 309 -18.52 -0.43 -14.81
N LEU A 310 -18.02 0.37 -13.88
CA LEU A 310 -17.39 -0.05 -12.63
C LEU A 310 -18.15 0.56 -11.47
N ILE A 311 -18.56 -0.27 -10.51
CA ILE A 311 -19.20 0.19 -9.26
C ILE A 311 -18.45 -0.41 -8.08
N ASN A 312 -18.16 0.42 -7.08
CA ASN A 312 -17.65 -0.03 -5.80
C ASN A 312 -18.54 0.44 -4.67
N GLY A 313 -18.69 -0.41 -3.65
CA GLY A 313 -19.25 -0.08 -2.36
C GLY A 313 -18.34 -0.57 -1.26
N LYS A 314 -18.18 0.19 -0.17
CA LYS A 314 -17.42 -0.23 1.01
C LYS A 314 -18.01 0.36 2.27
N PHE A 315 -18.10 -0.48 3.28
CA PHE A 315 -18.25 -0.07 4.68
C PHE A 315 -16.99 -0.44 5.43
N ASN A 316 -16.46 0.48 6.22
CA ASN A 316 -15.32 0.24 7.12
C ASN A 316 -15.65 0.74 8.51
N TRP A 317 -15.34 -0.09 9.50
CA TRP A 317 -15.35 0.25 10.91
C TRP A 317 -14.00 -0.09 11.51
N SER A 318 -13.45 0.82 12.31
CA SER A 318 -12.26 0.49 13.09
C SER A 318 -12.30 1.14 14.47
N GLN A 319 -11.63 0.46 15.39
CA GLN A 319 -11.41 0.89 16.76
C GLN A 319 -9.93 0.83 17.05
N SER A 320 -9.39 1.89 17.66
CA SER A 320 -8.06 1.93 18.26
C SER A 320 -8.21 2.24 19.75
N HIS A 321 -7.54 1.46 20.59
CA HIS A 321 -7.51 1.64 22.04
C HIS A 321 -6.06 1.66 22.49
N TYR A 322 -5.58 2.85 22.82
CA TYR A 322 -4.25 3.07 23.41
C TYR A 322 -4.38 3.21 24.92
N HIS A 323 -3.52 2.48 25.65
CA HIS A 323 -3.48 2.48 27.10
C HIS A 323 -2.03 2.57 27.56
N ASP A 324 -1.71 3.57 28.40
CA ASP A 324 -0.39 3.77 29.01
C ASP A 324 -0.53 3.94 30.53
N GLU A 325 -0.02 2.97 31.28
CA GLU A 325 0.01 2.92 32.75
C GLU A 325 1.34 3.48 33.31
N GLY A 326 2.10 4.23 32.52
CA GLY A 326 3.45 4.70 32.83
C GLY A 326 3.56 5.83 33.85
N GLY A 327 2.45 6.32 34.43
CA GLY A 327 2.44 7.37 35.43
C GLY A 327 2.82 8.78 34.93
N LYS A 328 2.94 8.96 33.62
CA LYS A 328 3.32 10.24 32.96
C LYS A 328 2.18 11.26 32.90
N TYR A 329 0.96 10.84 33.19
CA TYR A 329 -0.27 11.59 33.00
C TYR A 329 -0.95 11.95 34.31
N PRO A 330 -1.67 13.07 34.38
CA PRO A 330 -2.55 13.36 35.52
C PRO A 330 -3.55 12.22 35.70
N GLY A 331 -3.63 11.65 36.86
CA GLY A 331 -4.47 10.45 37.13
C GLY A 331 -3.74 9.11 37.01
N GLY A 332 -2.45 9.10 36.61
CA GLY A 332 -1.59 7.90 36.60
C GLY A 332 -1.65 7.09 35.33
N GLU A 333 -2.66 7.25 34.49
CA GLU A 333 -2.81 6.51 33.24
C GLU A 333 -3.39 7.37 32.10
N LEU A 334 -3.16 6.93 30.85
CA LEU A 334 -3.84 7.44 29.68
C LEU A 334 -4.62 6.29 29.03
N ASN A 335 -5.90 6.51 28.73
CA ASN A 335 -6.81 5.49 28.20
C ASN A 335 -7.65 6.10 27.05
N ASP A 336 -7.06 6.17 25.87
CA ASP A 336 -7.66 6.80 24.72
C ASP A 336 -8.29 5.75 23.78
N ARG A 337 -9.55 5.94 23.44
CA ARG A 337 -10.31 5.08 22.53
C ARG A 337 -10.85 5.90 21.37
N TYR A 338 -10.61 5.42 20.16
CA TYR A 338 -11.06 6.04 18.94
C TYR A 338 -11.90 5.06 18.14
N PHE A 339 -13.02 5.54 17.60
CA PHE A 339 -13.92 4.77 16.74
C PHE A 339 -14.11 5.54 15.44
N GLN A 340 -13.80 4.94 14.32
CA GLN A 340 -14.01 5.54 13.02
C GLN A 340 -14.87 4.66 12.12
N ARG A 341 -15.65 5.31 11.24
CA ARG A 341 -16.48 4.65 10.23
C ARG A 341 -16.28 5.35 8.90
N GLU A 342 -16.32 4.54 7.84
CA GLU A 342 -16.39 5.03 6.47
C GLU A 342 -17.50 4.33 5.73
N TYR A 343 -18.30 5.13 5.00
CA TYR A 343 -19.21 4.67 3.97
C TYR A 343 -18.70 5.21 2.65
N TYR A 344 -18.43 4.33 1.70
CA TYR A 344 -17.85 4.67 0.41
C TYR A 344 -18.69 4.06 -0.71
N THR A 345 -18.97 4.85 -1.73
CA THR A 345 -19.52 4.39 -2.99
C THR A 345 -18.83 5.10 -4.14
N SER A 346 -18.62 4.39 -5.24
CA SER A 346 -18.07 4.96 -6.47
C SER A 346 -18.70 4.34 -7.70
N GLY A 347 -18.80 5.15 -8.76
CA GLY A 347 -19.16 4.71 -10.10
C GLY A 347 -18.18 5.28 -11.11
N ALA A 348 -17.75 4.45 -12.07
CA ALA A 348 -16.98 4.91 -13.20
C ALA A 348 -17.56 4.35 -14.49
N LEU A 349 -17.67 5.21 -15.51
CA LEU A 349 -18.14 4.87 -16.84
C LEU A 349 -16.98 5.05 -17.82
N LEU A 350 -16.60 3.99 -18.52
CA LEU A 350 -15.60 4.00 -19.59
C LEU A 350 -16.33 3.94 -20.93
N TYR A 351 -15.96 4.83 -21.83
CA TYR A 351 -16.39 4.84 -23.24
C TYR A 351 -15.18 4.77 -24.16
N THR A 352 -15.17 3.82 -25.09
CA THR A 352 -14.08 3.58 -26.05
C THR A 352 -14.60 3.74 -27.48
N PRO A 353 -14.80 5.00 -27.97
CA PRO A 353 -15.38 5.26 -29.28
C PRO A 353 -14.59 4.65 -30.44
N THR A 354 -13.28 4.54 -30.27
CA THR A 354 -12.36 3.93 -31.24
C THR A 354 -11.30 3.09 -30.53
N SER A 355 -10.52 2.32 -31.27
CA SER A 355 -9.37 1.56 -30.74
C SER A 355 -8.30 2.45 -30.11
N HIS A 356 -8.25 3.74 -30.45
CA HIS A 356 -7.22 4.68 -30.00
C HIS A 356 -7.69 5.58 -28.85
N TRP A 357 -8.98 5.89 -28.76
CA TRP A 357 -9.52 6.82 -27.78
C TRP A 357 -10.29 6.10 -26.69
N SER A 358 -10.05 6.49 -25.45
CA SER A 358 -10.81 6.04 -24.29
C SER A 358 -11.12 7.22 -23.39
N MET A 359 -12.35 7.31 -22.91
CA MET A 359 -12.83 8.36 -22.03
C MET A 359 -13.40 7.72 -20.77
N VAL A 360 -13.07 8.24 -19.60
CA VAL A 360 -13.63 7.79 -18.34
C VAL A 360 -14.17 8.97 -17.56
N TYR A 361 -15.40 8.83 -17.06
CA TYR A 361 -15.89 9.68 -16.00
C TYR A 361 -16.11 8.83 -14.75
N ALA A 362 -15.52 9.25 -13.63
CA ALA A 362 -15.73 8.58 -12.34
C ALA A 362 -16.18 9.58 -11.27
N ALA A 363 -17.07 9.12 -10.40
CA ALA A 363 -17.58 9.90 -9.27
C ALA A 363 -17.60 9.03 -8.02
N ASP A 364 -17.03 9.55 -6.93
CA ASP A 364 -16.93 8.90 -5.64
C ASP A 364 -17.57 9.76 -4.57
N TYR A 365 -18.31 9.11 -3.66
CA TYR A 365 -18.81 9.72 -2.44
C TYR A 365 -18.27 8.96 -1.23
N ILE A 366 -17.75 9.70 -0.26
CA ILE A 366 -17.15 9.16 0.96
C ILE A 366 -17.71 9.93 2.15
N TYR A 367 -18.25 9.21 3.12
CA TYR A 367 -18.57 9.75 4.44
C TYR A 367 -17.65 9.12 5.48
N ASN A 368 -16.95 9.96 6.24
CA ASN A 368 -16.09 9.54 7.35
C ASN A 368 -16.55 10.22 8.64
N ASN A 369 -16.47 9.50 9.76
CA ASN A 369 -16.58 10.10 11.08
C ASN A 369 -15.56 9.50 12.06
N LEU A 370 -15.26 10.25 13.12
CA LEU A 370 -14.42 9.85 14.22
C LEU A 370 -15.09 10.21 15.54
N ASN A 371 -15.12 9.25 16.46
CA ASN A 371 -15.54 9.48 17.85
C ASN A 371 -14.37 9.08 18.77
N ALA A 372 -14.20 9.78 19.86
CA ALA A 372 -13.19 9.47 20.88
C ALA A 372 -13.77 9.66 22.29
N ASN A 373 -13.12 9.08 23.28
CA ASN A 373 -13.42 9.33 24.70
C ASN A 373 -12.56 10.44 25.31
N THR A 374 -11.81 11.17 24.48
CA THR A 374 -10.94 12.27 24.95
C THR A 374 -11.76 13.47 25.40
N PRO A 375 -11.28 14.27 26.38
CA PRO A 375 -12.05 15.35 27.00
C PRO A 375 -12.66 16.37 26.03
N ASN A 376 -11.92 16.77 24.98
CA ASN A 376 -12.36 17.74 24.00
C ASN A 376 -12.79 17.10 22.67
N ASN A 377 -13.42 15.92 22.74
CA ASN A 377 -13.88 15.22 21.55
C ASN A 377 -14.99 16.00 20.85
N THR A 378 -14.73 16.44 19.63
CA THR A 378 -15.70 17.17 18.78
C THR A 378 -16.53 16.27 17.89
N SER A 379 -16.26 14.96 17.89
CA SER A 379 -16.93 13.96 17.01
C SER A 379 -16.99 14.44 15.56
N PRO A 380 -15.86 14.70 14.90
CA PRO A 380 -15.82 15.26 13.57
C PRO A 380 -16.34 14.28 12.50
N TYR A 381 -16.87 14.86 11.43
CA TYR A 381 -17.26 14.11 10.23
C TYR A 381 -16.91 14.87 8.96
N ARG A 382 -16.81 14.14 7.85
CA ARG A 382 -16.48 14.69 6.53
C ARG A 382 -17.26 13.98 5.43
N HIS A 383 -17.87 14.78 4.54
CA HIS A 383 -18.34 14.30 3.26
C HIS A 383 -17.31 14.69 2.20
N SER A 384 -16.86 13.73 1.41
CA SER A 384 -15.93 13.97 0.31
C SER A 384 -16.57 13.54 -1.00
N ILE A 385 -16.57 14.42 -2.00
CA ILE A 385 -17.05 14.17 -3.34
C ILE A 385 -15.87 14.36 -4.28
N LEU A 386 -15.48 13.29 -4.96
CA LEU A 386 -14.38 13.28 -5.92
C LEU A 386 -14.92 12.92 -7.30
N GLN A 387 -14.55 13.68 -8.32
CA GLN A 387 -15.00 13.46 -9.68
C GLN A 387 -13.79 13.56 -10.61
N THR A 388 -13.62 12.60 -11.50
CA THR A 388 -12.57 12.64 -12.53
C THR A 388 -13.17 12.58 -13.92
N ALA A 389 -12.61 13.39 -14.81
CA ALA A 389 -12.74 13.24 -16.25
C ALA A 389 -11.37 12.86 -16.81
N THR A 390 -11.30 11.72 -17.48
CA THR A 390 -10.05 11.17 -18.02
C THR A 390 -10.17 10.96 -19.52
N LEU A 391 -9.17 11.39 -20.27
CA LEU A 391 -9.04 11.15 -21.71
C LEU A 391 -7.72 10.42 -21.94
N ARG A 392 -7.77 9.30 -22.67
CA ARG A 392 -6.59 8.55 -23.12
C ARG A 392 -6.59 8.42 -24.65
N TYR A 393 -5.46 8.76 -25.21
CA TYR A 393 -5.09 8.42 -26.59
C TYR A 393 -4.00 7.36 -26.56
N GLN A 394 -4.19 6.26 -27.28
CA GLN A 394 -3.24 5.14 -27.29
C GLN A 394 -3.11 4.56 -28.70
N THR A 395 -1.86 4.46 -29.15
CA THR A 395 -1.43 3.73 -30.33
C THR A 395 -0.37 2.70 -29.94
N ASP A 396 0.21 2.01 -30.92
CA ASP A 396 1.32 1.09 -30.65
C ASP A 396 2.57 1.80 -30.11
N ASN A 397 2.78 3.05 -30.50
CA ASN A 397 3.98 3.83 -30.19
C ASN A 397 3.74 4.95 -29.18
N ILE A 398 2.51 5.40 -28.97
CA ILE A 398 2.21 6.56 -28.14
C ILE A 398 1.09 6.21 -27.18
N THR A 399 1.25 6.58 -25.93
CA THR A 399 0.17 6.63 -24.92
C THR A 399 0.18 8.01 -24.28
N ALA A 400 -0.94 8.72 -24.35
CA ALA A 400 -1.13 10.02 -23.70
C ALA A 400 -2.40 9.96 -22.84
N VAL A 401 -2.32 10.41 -21.60
CA VAL A 401 -3.45 10.45 -20.65
C VAL A 401 -3.54 11.83 -20.04
N ALA A 402 -4.73 12.41 -20.09
CA ALA A 402 -5.06 13.67 -19.41
C ALA A 402 -6.19 13.42 -18.42
N ILE A 403 -6.04 13.89 -17.18
CA ILE A 403 -7.01 13.72 -16.11
C ILE A 403 -7.30 15.08 -15.47
N LEU A 404 -8.55 15.34 -15.20
CA LEU A 404 -9.00 16.46 -14.41
C LEU A 404 -9.77 15.95 -13.20
N LEU A 405 -9.22 16.13 -11.99
CA LEU A 405 -9.83 15.75 -10.72
C LEU A 405 -10.46 16.97 -10.06
N ARG A 406 -11.76 16.88 -9.75
CA ARG A 406 -12.48 17.80 -8.88
C ARG A 406 -12.66 17.17 -7.52
N SER A 407 -12.19 17.86 -6.47
CA SER A 407 -12.31 17.44 -5.08
C SER A 407 -13.16 18.46 -4.29
N ILE A 408 -14.13 17.97 -3.53
CA ILE A 408 -14.98 18.76 -2.63
C ILE A 408 -14.99 18.06 -1.28
N TYR A 409 -14.63 18.79 -0.23
CA TYR A 409 -14.61 18.30 1.14
C TYR A 409 -15.49 19.22 2.00
N LEU A 410 -16.54 18.64 2.58
CA LEU A 410 -17.46 19.31 3.49
C LEU A 410 -17.21 18.76 4.89
N ASN A 411 -16.67 19.58 5.75
CA ASN A 411 -16.28 19.21 7.11
C ASN A 411 -17.34 19.67 8.10
N GLY A 412 -17.57 18.85 9.13
CA GLY A 412 -18.45 19.19 10.25
C GLY A 412 -17.95 18.56 11.54
N ALA A 413 -18.52 18.98 12.63
CA ALA A 413 -18.35 18.40 13.95
C ALA A 413 -19.71 18.35 14.66
N LYS A 414 -19.92 17.37 15.53
CA LYS A 414 -21.16 17.31 16.33
C LYS A 414 -21.14 18.32 17.46
N GLU A 415 -19.96 18.59 17.98
CA GLU A 415 -19.71 19.52 19.07
C GLU A 415 -18.65 20.54 18.63
N GLY A 416 -18.92 21.82 18.83
CA GLY A 416 -18.04 22.90 18.40
C GLY A 416 -18.04 23.12 16.87
N ASN A 417 -17.00 23.79 16.37
CA ASN A 417 -16.89 24.14 14.95
C ASN A 417 -16.09 23.09 14.18
N GLY A 418 -16.56 22.73 12.97
CA GLY A 418 -15.83 21.93 12.00
C GLY A 418 -14.66 22.71 11.38
N ALA A 419 -13.68 22.01 10.82
CA ALA A 419 -12.66 22.62 9.97
C ALA A 419 -13.30 23.20 8.70
N GLU A 420 -12.61 24.10 8.03
CA GLU A 420 -13.10 24.77 6.83
C GLU A 420 -13.36 23.81 5.67
N ASN A 421 -14.44 24.04 4.93
CA ASN A 421 -14.74 23.31 3.70
C ASN A 421 -13.70 23.63 2.61
N ARG A 422 -13.35 22.63 1.80
CA ARG A 422 -12.31 22.77 0.79
C ARG A 422 -12.79 22.29 -0.57
N ARG A 423 -12.33 22.99 -1.61
CA ARG A 423 -12.60 22.60 -3.02
C ARG A 423 -11.33 22.80 -3.83
N LYS A 424 -11.07 21.91 -4.77
CA LYS A 424 -9.88 22.00 -5.65
C LYS A 424 -10.15 21.32 -6.98
N LEU A 425 -9.57 21.88 -8.04
CA LEU A 425 -9.44 21.26 -9.34
C LEU A 425 -7.96 20.96 -9.55
N SER A 426 -7.63 19.68 -9.79
CA SER A 426 -6.26 19.17 -9.90
C SER A 426 -6.08 18.49 -11.26
N PRO A 427 -5.33 19.11 -12.19
CA PRO A 427 -4.98 18.48 -13.47
C PRO A 427 -3.81 17.54 -13.33
N SER A 428 -3.78 16.50 -14.18
CA SER A 428 -2.61 15.69 -14.43
C SER A 428 -2.51 15.27 -15.88
N PHE A 429 -1.28 15.00 -16.32
CA PHE A 429 -0.96 14.59 -17.66
C PHE A 429 0.18 13.57 -17.63
N SER A 430 0.08 12.50 -18.43
CA SER A 430 1.16 11.55 -18.61
C SER A 430 1.27 11.14 -20.08
N PHE A 431 2.51 10.90 -20.50
CA PHE A 431 2.87 10.61 -21.86
C PHE A 431 3.93 9.51 -21.91
N SER A 432 3.78 8.56 -22.82
CA SER A 432 4.77 7.53 -23.14
C SER A 432 4.93 7.43 -24.65
N TRP A 433 6.17 7.37 -25.11
CA TRP A 433 6.53 7.26 -26.52
C TRP A 433 7.54 6.15 -26.74
N LYS A 434 7.26 5.30 -27.73
CA LYS A 434 8.14 4.25 -28.24
C LYS A 434 8.78 4.74 -29.54
N PRO A 435 10.03 5.24 -29.51
CA PRO A 435 10.67 5.84 -30.69
C PRO A 435 10.99 4.85 -31.80
N CYS A 436 11.25 3.57 -31.45
CA CYS A 436 11.64 2.53 -32.41
C CYS A 436 10.58 1.43 -32.48
N THR A 437 10.12 1.08 -33.68
CA THR A 437 9.13 0.01 -33.87
C THR A 437 9.63 -1.36 -33.42
N ASP A 438 10.90 -1.68 -33.67
CA ASP A 438 11.49 -2.99 -33.41
C ASP A 438 12.09 -3.10 -31.98
N GLY A 439 12.32 -1.99 -31.29
CA GLY A 439 12.84 -1.94 -29.94
C GLY A 439 11.76 -1.86 -28.88
N GLN A 440 12.09 -2.24 -27.64
CA GLN A 440 11.25 -2.05 -26.46
C GLN A 440 11.80 -0.91 -25.60
N LEU A 441 12.09 0.23 -26.22
CA LEU A 441 12.50 1.47 -25.55
C LEU A 441 11.29 2.40 -25.45
N TYR A 442 11.00 2.89 -24.23
CA TYR A 442 9.92 3.83 -23.96
C TYR A 442 10.46 5.04 -23.22
N LEU A 443 10.12 6.22 -23.70
CA LEU A 443 10.35 7.50 -23.04
C LEU A 443 9.06 7.96 -22.40
N ARG A 444 9.14 8.46 -21.18
CA ARG A 444 7.97 8.89 -20.39
C ARG A 444 8.14 10.30 -19.87
N ALA A 445 7.03 11.02 -19.78
CA ALA A 445 6.95 12.28 -19.06
C ALA A 445 5.59 12.39 -18.37
N SER A 446 5.55 12.91 -17.14
CA SER A 446 4.29 13.14 -16.46
C SER A 446 4.33 14.35 -15.54
N TYR A 447 3.15 14.95 -15.37
CA TYR A 447 2.85 16.02 -14.42
C TYR A 447 1.60 15.68 -13.64
N LYS A 448 1.57 15.96 -12.32
CA LYS A 448 0.40 15.76 -11.48
C LYS A 448 0.30 16.81 -10.39
N ASP A 449 -0.88 17.45 -10.30
CA ASP A 449 -1.27 18.30 -9.15
C ASP A 449 -2.00 17.45 -8.11
N ILE A 450 -1.61 17.55 -6.85
CA ILE A 450 -2.12 16.76 -5.73
C ILE A 450 -2.60 17.70 -4.64
N PHE A 451 -3.76 17.38 -4.07
CA PHE A 451 -4.38 18.14 -3.02
C PHE A 451 -4.78 17.22 -1.86
N ARG A 452 -4.22 17.48 -0.66
CA ARG A 452 -4.49 16.71 0.54
C ARG A 452 -5.07 17.59 1.64
N VAL A 453 -6.26 17.27 2.10
CA VAL A 453 -6.85 17.90 3.30
C VAL A 453 -6.28 17.27 4.57
N ALA A 454 -6.26 18.04 5.65
CA ALA A 454 -5.82 17.55 6.95
C ALA A 454 -6.69 16.38 7.44
N THR A 455 -6.07 15.42 8.12
CA THR A 455 -6.75 14.28 8.76
C THR A 455 -7.50 14.72 10.01
N PHE A 456 -8.33 13.85 10.57
CA PHE A 456 -9.03 14.20 11.81
C PHE A 456 -8.07 14.38 12.98
N SER A 457 -7.00 13.58 13.09
CA SER A 457 -5.99 13.82 14.12
C SER A 457 -5.23 15.14 13.92
N GLU A 458 -4.93 15.53 12.68
CA GLU A 458 -4.27 16.81 12.41
C GLU A 458 -5.16 18.02 12.80
N ASN A 459 -6.49 17.91 12.57
CA ASN A 459 -7.41 19.00 12.89
C ASN A 459 -7.90 18.99 14.35
N TYR A 460 -8.14 17.82 14.94
CA TYR A 460 -8.97 17.69 16.14
C TYR A 460 -8.34 16.90 17.29
N PHE A 461 -7.08 16.46 17.16
CA PHE A 461 -6.42 15.79 18.27
C PHE A 461 -6.25 16.78 19.42
N ASP A 462 -6.80 16.42 20.60
CA ASP A 462 -6.98 17.30 21.76
C ASP A 462 -5.72 18.08 22.17
N ARG A 463 -4.54 17.47 22.01
CA ARG A 463 -3.27 18.04 22.50
C ARG A 463 -2.46 18.77 21.42
N MET A 464 -2.77 18.57 20.13
CA MET A 464 -1.88 18.97 19.04
C MET A 464 -2.62 19.47 17.80
N GLY A 465 -3.92 19.18 17.65
CA GLY A 465 -4.68 19.46 16.45
C GLY A 465 -4.92 20.96 16.23
N SER A 466 -5.00 21.37 14.97
CA SER A 466 -5.38 22.73 14.58
C SER A 466 -6.46 22.69 13.49
N ARG A 467 -7.56 23.41 13.73
CA ARG A 467 -8.69 23.51 12.78
C ARG A 467 -8.40 24.42 11.59
N ASP A 468 -7.39 25.27 11.71
CA ASP A 468 -7.04 26.28 10.70
C ASP A 468 -6.03 25.80 9.69
N LEU A 469 -5.73 24.48 9.68
CA LEU A 469 -4.77 23.91 8.74
C LEU A 469 -5.20 24.08 7.29
N ARG A 470 -4.29 24.63 6.51
CA ARG A 470 -4.45 24.70 5.06
C ARG A 470 -4.14 23.32 4.45
N PRO A 471 -4.84 22.93 3.39
CA PRO A 471 -4.53 21.69 2.65
C PRO A 471 -3.12 21.73 2.05
N GLU A 472 -2.43 20.60 2.10
CA GLU A 472 -1.17 20.43 1.38
C GLU A 472 -1.41 20.40 -0.13
N LYS A 473 -0.53 21.06 -0.88
CA LYS A 473 -0.50 21.10 -2.34
C LYS A 473 0.83 20.56 -2.81
N ALA A 474 0.81 19.49 -3.59
CA ALA A 474 2.02 18.92 -4.16
C ALA A 474 1.93 18.90 -5.69
N GLN A 475 3.04 19.25 -6.35
CA GLN A 475 3.21 19.14 -7.79
C GLN A 475 4.31 18.12 -8.06
N GLN A 476 4.02 17.11 -8.87
CA GLN A 476 4.98 16.09 -9.27
C GLN A 476 5.31 16.25 -10.75
N TYR A 477 6.59 16.22 -11.08
CA TYR A 477 7.13 16.16 -12.44
C TYR A 477 8.01 14.93 -12.54
N ASN A 478 7.88 14.18 -13.61
CA ASN A 478 8.67 12.97 -13.85
C ASN A 478 9.06 12.86 -15.32
N ILE A 479 10.30 12.44 -15.56
CA ILE A 479 10.82 12.01 -16.86
C ILE A 479 11.47 10.66 -16.67
N GLY A 480 11.17 9.70 -17.54
CA GLY A 480 11.71 8.35 -17.38
C GLY A 480 11.98 7.64 -18.69
N ILE A 481 12.83 6.62 -18.59
CA ILE A 481 13.17 5.70 -19.68
C ILE A 481 12.90 4.29 -19.19
N THR A 482 12.24 3.48 -20.00
CA THR A 482 12.12 2.03 -19.81
C THR A 482 12.68 1.32 -21.03
N TYR A 483 13.58 0.40 -20.79
CA TYR A 483 14.11 -0.49 -21.82
C TYR A 483 13.86 -1.94 -21.44
N GLN A 484 13.29 -2.71 -22.33
CA GLN A 484 13.13 -4.15 -22.18
C GLN A 484 13.55 -4.85 -23.47
N ASN A 485 14.28 -5.94 -23.37
CA ASN A 485 14.62 -6.75 -24.51
C ASN A 485 14.83 -8.21 -24.13
N ASN A 486 14.65 -9.08 -25.11
CA ASN A 486 14.97 -10.51 -25.04
C ASN A 486 16.10 -10.75 -26.04
N PHE A 487 17.30 -11.05 -25.56
CA PHE A 487 18.49 -11.12 -26.44
C PHE A 487 18.76 -12.53 -26.95
N THR A 488 19.02 -13.47 -26.05
CA THR A 488 19.51 -14.82 -26.39
C THR A 488 18.93 -15.85 -25.44
N SER A 489 19.20 -17.13 -25.73
CA SER A 489 18.79 -18.22 -24.86
C SER A 489 19.39 -18.17 -23.45
N TRP A 490 20.60 -17.59 -23.30
CA TRP A 490 21.24 -17.44 -21.98
C TRP A 490 20.83 -16.15 -21.24
N LEU A 491 20.35 -15.13 -21.98
CA LEU A 491 19.81 -13.88 -21.44
C LEU A 491 18.37 -13.66 -21.96
N PRO A 492 17.41 -14.45 -21.48
CA PRO A 492 16.04 -14.43 -22.01
C PRO A 492 15.28 -13.13 -21.76
N ALA A 493 15.65 -12.36 -20.74
CA ALA A 493 14.98 -11.09 -20.48
C ALA A 493 15.88 -10.12 -19.70
N ILE A 494 15.86 -8.85 -20.08
CA ILE A 494 16.37 -7.73 -19.30
C ILE A 494 15.35 -6.61 -19.31
N SER A 495 15.13 -5.99 -18.16
CA SER A 495 14.30 -4.80 -18.00
C SER A 495 15.05 -3.77 -17.17
N LEU A 496 15.17 -2.57 -17.71
CA LEU A 496 15.83 -1.42 -17.09
C LEU A 496 14.84 -0.27 -17.04
N THR A 497 14.73 0.39 -15.90
CA THR A 497 13.98 1.65 -15.77
C THR A 497 14.82 2.70 -15.07
N LEU A 498 14.73 3.94 -15.55
CA LEU A 498 15.37 5.10 -14.96
C LEU A 498 14.39 6.26 -14.98
N ASP A 499 14.09 6.82 -13.82
CA ASP A 499 13.14 7.92 -13.65
C ASP A 499 13.79 9.06 -12.88
N GLY A 500 13.90 10.24 -13.50
CA GLY A 500 14.22 11.50 -12.83
C GLY A 500 12.94 12.21 -12.41
N TYR A 501 12.90 12.81 -11.21
CA TYR A 501 11.71 13.48 -10.72
C TYR A 501 12.01 14.75 -9.93
N TYR A 502 11.02 15.65 -9.94
CA TYR A 502 10.98 16.85 -9.13
C TYR A 502 9.59 17.00 -8.50
N ASN A 503 9.54 17.16 -7.17
CA ASN A 503 8.30 17.39 -6.43
C ASN A 503 8.41 18.69 -5.64
N LYS A 504 7.35 19.51 -5.69
CA LYS A 504 7.22 20.73 -4.93
C LYS A 504 6.00 20.65 -4.03
N VAL A 505 6.20 20.72 -2.72
CA VAL A 505 5.12 20.68 -1.71
C VAL A 505 4.99 22.05 -1.07
N LYS A 506 3.76 22.57 -1.00
CA LYS A 506 3.41 23.80 -0.28
C LYS A 506 2.43 23.46 0.84
N ASP A 507 2.46 24.27 1.91
CA ASP A 507 1.59 24.12 3.08
C ASP A 507 1.68 22.73 3.74
N LYS A 508 2.89 22.13 3.78
CA LYS A 508 3.09 20.81 4.36
C LYS A 508 2.69 20.78 5.84
N ILE A 509 1.84 19.84 6.22
CA ILE A 509 1.35 19.70 7.61
C ILE A 509 2.34 18.85 8.40
N VAL A 510 2.88 19.43 9.47
CA VAL A 510 3.84 18.79 10.36
C VAL A 510 3.50 19.07 11.82
N ALA A 511 3.94 18.18 12.72
CA ALA A 511 3.93 18.45 14.15
C ALA A 511 5.19 19.23 14.52
N MET A 512 5.05 20.38 15.15
CA MET A 512 6.16 21.18 15.66
C MET A 512 6.02 21.41 17.16
N PRO A 513 7.12 21.42 17.93
CA PRO A 513 7.07 21.77 19.33
C PRO A 513 6.70 23.25 19.47
N TYR A 514 5.65 23.54 20.21
CA TYR A 514 5.26 24.89 20.62
C TYR A 514 6.10 25.34 21.82
N ASN A 515 6.34 24.40 22.73
CA ASN A 515 7.28 24.54 23.84
C ASN A 515 7.82 23.15 24.22
N MET A 516 8.57 23.02 25.32
CA MET A 516 9.14 21.73 25.77
C MET A 516 8.12 20.61 25.99
N PHE A 517 6.83 20.93 26.17
CA PHE A 517 5.78 19.99 26.56
C PHE A 517 4.61 19.89 25.56
N ILE A 518 4.44 20.90 24.69
CA ILE A 518 3.29 21.01 23.80
C ILE A 518 3.78 21.02 22.35
N TRP A 519 3.16 20.17 21.53
CA TRP A 519 3.36 20.12 20.09
C TRP A 519 2.09 20.61 19.40
N ASN A 520 2.23 21.35 18.31
CA ASN A 520 1.09 21.79 17.51
C ASN A 520 1.25 21.32 16.07
N MET A 521 0.13 20.99 15.44
CA MET A 521 0.07 20.79 14.00
C MET A 521 0.08 22.15 13.30
N VAL A 522 1.04 22.35 12.42
CA VAL A 522 1.21 23.58 11.67
C VAL A 522 1.46 23.31 10.19
N ASN A 523 1.19 24.28 9.35
CA ASN A 523 1.63 24.25 7.97
C ASN A 523 3.05 24.80 7.87
N LEU A 524 4.02 23.98 7.51
CA LEU A 524 5.30 24.43 6.98
C LEU A 524 5.12 24.97 5.57
N GLY A 525 5.95 25.95 5.18
CA GLY A 525 5.78 26.65 3.93
C GLY A 525 6.03 25.79 2.70
N LYS A 526 7.27 25.34 2.48
CA LYS A 526 7.68 24.75 1.20
C LYS A 526 8.73 23.68 1.37
N VAL A 527 8.52 22.53 0.71
CA VAL A 527 9.51 21.45 0.59
C VAL A 527 9.74 21.17 -0.89
N GLU A 528 11.02 21.07 -1.29
CA GLU A 528 11.41 20.66 -2.64
C GLU A 528 12.14 19.33 -2.58
N ILE A 529 11.79 18.42 -3.50
CA ILE A 529 12.34 17.08 -3.54
C ILE A 529 12.69 16.78 -5.00
N TRP A 530 13.94 16.43 -5.27
CA TRP A 530 14.33 15.91 -6.58
C TRP A 530 15.18 14.65 -6.41
N GLY A 531 15.18 13.80 -7.41
CA GLY A 531 15.89 12.54 -7.33
C GLY A 531 15.83 11.71 -8.58
N VAL A 532 16.45 10.55 -8.47
CA VAL A 532 16.53 9.55 -9.54
C VAL A 532 16.22 8.18 -8.95
N ASP A 533 15.31 7.46 -9.61
CA ASP A 533 14.96 6.07 -9.32
C ASP A 533 15.46 5.18 -10.46
N ALA A 534 16.17 4.10 -10.15
CA ALA A 534 16.64 3.12 -11.12
C ALA A 534 16.26 1.70 -10.70
N ASN A 535 15.82 0.88 -11.66
CA ASN A 535 15.54 -0.53 -11.43
C ASN A 535 16.15 -1.38 -12.55
N ILE A 536 16.65 -2.55 -12.17
CA ILE A 536 17.11 -3.60 -13.07
C ILE A 536 16.48 -4.93 -12.69
N ASN A 537 15.93 -5.63 -13.68
CA ASN A 537 15.48 -7.01 -13.54
C ASN A 537 16.01 -7.79 -14.73
N THR A 538 16.75 -8.85 -14.46
CA THR A 538 17.27 -9.71 -15.52
C THR A 538 17.30 -11.16 -15.08
N THR A 539 17.14 -12.05 -16.03
CA THR A 539 17.24 -13.49 -15.84
C THR A 539 18.33 -14.04 -16.73
N PHE A 540 19.22 -14.84 -16.16
CA PHE A 540 20.23 -15.59 -16.88
C PHE A 540 19.86 -17.08 -16.87
N GLN A 541 19.74 -17.70 -18.03
CA GLN A 541 19.54 -19.12 -18.17
C GLN A 541 20.90 -19.82 -18.22
N LEU A 542 21.34 -20.36 -17.08
CA LEU A 542 22.66 -20.98 -16.95
C LEU A 542 22.72 -22.37 -17.61
N ALA A 543 21.62 -23.13 -17.48
CA ALA A 543 21.41 -24.45 -18.08
C ALA A 543 19.89 -24.76 -18.16
N LYS A 544 19.50 -25.88 -18.75
CA LYS A 544 18.09 -26.26 -18.99
C LYS A 544 17.16 -26.10 -17.76
N HIS A 545 17.67 -26.32 -16.55
CA HIS A 545 16.91 -26.26 -15.29
C HIS A 545 17.57 -25.35 -14.25
N TYR A 546 18.51 -24.49 -14.66
CA TYR A 546 19.22 -23.57 -13.80
C TYR A 546 19.07 -22.16 -14.31
N SER A 547 18.42 -21.33 -13.54
CA SER A 547 18.28 -19.91 -13.84
C SER A 547 18.73 -19.03 -12.67
N LEU A 548 19.35 -17.92 -13.00
CA LEU A 548 19.81 -16.91 -12.05
C LEU A 548 19.03 -15.63 -12.31
N LEU A 549 18.23 -15.22 -11.36
CA LEU A 549 17.47 -13.96 -11.39
C LEU A 549 18.27 -12.91 -10.60
N LEU A 550 18.60 -11.80 -11.24
CA LEU A 550 19.17 -10.61 -10.61
C LEU A 550 18.13 -9.49 -10.65
N THR A 551 17.82 -8.95 -9.48
CA THR A 551 17.00 -7.74 -9.34
C THR A 551 17.76 -6.70 -8.54
N GLY A 552 17.60 -5.43 -8.92
CA GLY A 552 18.23 -4.31 -8.21
C GLY A 552 17.35 -3.07 -8.31
N ASN A 553 17.32 -2.31 -7.24
CA ASN A 553 16.69 -1.00 -7.19
C ASN A 553 17.62 -0.01 -6.49
N TYR A 554 17.61 1.23 -6.96
CA TYR A 554 18.39 2.32 -6.38
C TYR A 554 17.56 3.60 -6.44
N THR A 555 17.67 4.39 -5.38
CA THR A 555 17.07 5.73 -5.30
C THR A 555 18.09 6.71 -4.77
N TYR A 556 18.32 7.77 -5.52
CA TYR A 556 18.90 9.00 -5.01
C TYR A 556 17.79 10.02 -4.82
N GLN A 557 17.75 10.68 -3.65
CA GLN A 557 16.78 11.74 -3.39
C GLN A 557 17.39 12.86 -2.56
N TYR A 558 17.05 14.09 -2.92
CA TYR A 558 17.43 15.30 -2.19
C TYR A 558 16.15 16.07 -1.84
N ALA A 559 15.74 15.94 -0.58
CA ALA A 559 14.50 16.54 -0.06
C ALA A 559 14.86 17.59 0.99
N VAL A 560 14.51 18.85 0.74
CA VAL A 560 14.96 19.98 1.54
C VAL A 560 13.83 20.94 1.88
N ASP A 561 13.97 21.58 3.05
CA ASP A 561 13.11 22.67 3.46
C ASP A 561 13.48 23.96 2.71
N LYS A 562 12.48 24.57 2.10
CA LYS A 562 12.58 25.85 1.35
C LYS A 562 11.59 26.89 1.87
N THR A 563 11.18 26.74 3.13
CA THR A 563 10.13 27.57 3.74
C THR A 563 10.53 29.02 3.87
N ASP A 564 11.60 29.28 4.59
CA ASP A 564 12.04 30.62 4.91
C ASP A 564 13.57 30.75 4.79
N PRO A 565 14.09 31.62 3.90
CA PRO A 565 15.53 31.81 3.72
C PRO A 565 16.27 32.27 4.97
N GLU A 566 15.57 32.93 5.91
CA GLU A 566 16.17 33.57 7.10
C GLU A 566 16.39 32.55 8.25
N VAL A 567 15.78 31.33 8.17
CA VAL A 567 15.93 30.33 9.22
C VAL A 567 17.14 29.44 8.98
N VAL A 568 17.80 29.03 10.08
CA VAL A 568 19.02 28.19 10.06
C VAL A 568 18.87 26.87 9.29
N TYR A 569 17.68 26.30 9.23
CA TYR A 569 17.40 25.03 8.55
C TYR A 569 16.96 25.20 7.09
N TYR A 570 17.05 26.38 6.50
CA TYR A 570 16.80 26.59 5.08
C TYR A 570 17.75 25.75 4.20
N LYS A 571 17.20 25.03 3.24
CA LYS A 571 17.89 24.03 2.39
C LYS A 571 18.46 22.81 3.16
N HIS A 572 18.12 22.65 4.43
CA HIS A 572 18.45 21.43 5.14
C HIS A 572 17.57 20.26 4.72
N GLN A 573 18.12 19.07 4.85
CA GLN A 573 17.42 17.82 4.53
C GLN A 573 16.27 17.60 5.52
N ILE A 574 15.09 17.24 5.00
CA ILE A 574 13.95 16.90 5.86
C ILE A 574 14.22 15.60 6.65
N ALA A 575 13.64 15.53 7.86
CA ALA A 575 13.87 14.43 8.78
C ALA A 575 13.50 13.05 8.20
N TYR A 576 14.24 12.01 8.59
CA TYR A 576 14.03 10.61 8.20
C TYR A 576 14.03 10.33 6.69
N THR A 577 14.74 11.15 5.91
CA THR A 577 14.85 10.99 4.46
C THR A 577 16.30 10.69 4.08
N PRO A 578 16.68 9.43 3.82
CA PRO A 578 18.03 9.10 3.37
C PRO A 578 18.27 9.64 1.95
N ARG A 579 19.49 10.09 1.64
CA ARG A 579 19.84 10.51 0.28
C ARG A 579 19.97 9.34 -0.69
N HIS A 580 20.45 8.19 -0.20
CA HIS A 580 20.63 6.99 -0.99
C HIS A 580 19.90 5.83 -0.34
N SER A 581 19.16 5.07 -1.10
CA SER A 581 18.63 3.77 -0.73
C SER A 581 18.79 2.80 -1.88
N ALA A 582 19.07 1.55 -1.55
CA ALA A 582 19.28 0.50 -2.53
C ALA A 582 18.77 -0.85 -2.01
N GLY A 583 18.32 -1.69 -2.94
CA GLY A 583 18.04 -3.09 -2.71
C GLY A 583 18.57 -3.93 -3.86
N ALA A 584 19.03 -5.13 -3.55
CA ALA A 584 19.44 -6.11 -4.56
C ALA A 584 19.03 -7.51 -4.13
N SER A 585 18.71 -8.37 -5.09
CA SER A 585 18.46 -9.79 -4.86
C SER A 585 19.06 -10.62 -5.97
N LEU A 586 19.69 -11.72 -5.59
CA LEU A 586 20.23 -12.73 -6.48
C LEU A 586 19.58 -14.07 -6.13
N ALA A 587 18.72 -14.58 -7.02
CA ALA A 587 17.99 -15.82 -6.80
C ALA A 587 18.44 -16.91 -7.79
N LEU A 588 18.87 -18.06 -7.29
CA LEU A 588 19.22 -19.25 -8.04
C LEU A 588 18.05 -20.25 -7.98
N GLU A 589 17.45 -20.51 -9.13
CA GLU A 589 16.47 -21.59 -9.29
C GLU A 589 17.15 -22.83 -9.86
N ASN A 590 16.88 -23.96 -9.24
CA ASN A 590 17.42 -25.26 -9.65
C ASN A 590 16.52 -26.41 -9.17
N PRO A 591 16.69 -27.66 -9.68
CA PRO A 591 15.84 -28.80 -9.32
C PRO A 591 15.97 -29.29 -7.86
N PHE A 592 17.05 -28.91 -7.15
CA PHE A 592 17.33 -29.44 -5.81
C PHE A 592 16.80 -28.54 -4.71
N ILE A 593 17.31 -27.29 -4.63
CA ILE A 593 16.92 -26.30 -3.63
C ILE A 593 17.14 -24.90 -4.19
N ASN A 594 16.11 -24.08 -4.22
CA ASN A 594 16.21 -22.70 -4.65
C ASN A 594 16.81 -21.86 -3.53
N ALA A 595 17.68 -20.94 -3.89
CA ALA A 595 18.38 -20.06 -2.95
C ALA A 595 18.26 -18.61 -3.39
N SER A 596 18.06 -17.71 -2.44
CA SER A 596 18.03 -16.27 -2.68
C SER A 596 18.88 -15.53 -1.65
N LEU A 597 19.87 -14.79 -2.12
CA LEU A 597 20.64 -13.84 -1.33
C LEU A 597 20.12 -12.43 -1.65
N HIS A 598 19.85 -11.65 -0.62
CA HIS A 598 19.36 -10.29 -0.81
C HIS A 598 20.02 -9.30 0.16
N ALA A 599 20.04 -8.04 -0.26
CA ALA A 599 20.56 -6.94 0.54
C ALA A 599 19.65 -5.72 0.39
N THR A 600 19.47 -4.98 1.47
CA THR A 600 18.83 -3.66 1.47
C THR A 600 19.65 -2.71 2.31
N GLY A 601 19.76 -1.46 1.87
CA GLY A 601 20.53 -0.46 2.60
C GLY A 601 20.06 0.95 2.36
N VAL A 602 20.34 1.81 3.33
CA VAL A 602 20.12 3.25 3.26
C VAL A 602 21.32 4.00 3.79
N SER A 603 21.56 5.19 3.24
CA SER A 603 22.60 6.10 3.73
C SER A 603 22.23 6.73 5.06
N LYS A 604 23.17 7.49 5.63
CA LYS A 604 22.91 8.34 6.79
C LYS A 604 21.76 9.33 6.54
N ARG A 605 21.07 9.70 7.63
CA ARG A 605 19.93 10.60 7.61
C ARG A 605 19.80 11.34 8.94
N TYR A 606 18.99 12.38 8.98
CA TYR A 606 18.77 13.18 10.19
C TYR A 606 17.39 12.89 10.80
N ILE A 607 17.29 13.02 12.13
CA ILE A 607 16.01 12.89 12.87
C ILE A 607 15.25 14.19 12.98
N ALA A 608 15.93 15.32 12.74
CA ALA A 608 15.38 16.68 12.82
C ALA A 608 15.90 17.54 11.66
N SER A 609 15.18 18.63 11.36
CA SER A 609 15.47 19.50 10.21
C SER A 609 16.74 20.36 10.38
N GLU A 610 17.29 20.52 11.59
CA GLU A 610 18.50 21.28 11.82
C GLU A 610 19.76 20.62 11.27
N ASN A 611 19.69 19.34 10.92
CA ASN A 611 20.81 18.56 10.37
C ASN A 611 22.12 18.66 11.17
N ARG A 612 22.02 18.73 12.50
CA ARG A 612 23.19 18.74 13.38
C ARG A 612 23.81 17.35 13.48
N PRO A 613 25.12 17.21 13.74
CA PRO A 613 25.75 15.90 13.97
C PRO A 613 25.06 15.07 15.05
N SER A 614 24.57 15.70 16.14
CA SER A 614 23.80 15.04 17.19
C SER A 614 22.46 14.46 16.74
N ASN A 615 21.92 14.94 15.62
CA ASN A 615 20.67 14.50 15.03
C ASN A 615 20.89 13.53 13.85
N GLU A 616 22.14 13.17 13.57
CA GLU A 616 22.47 12.20 12.51
C GLU A 616 22.22 10.77 12.96
N MET A 617 21.70 9.96 12.08
CA MET A 617 21.60 8.50 12.20
C MET A 617 22.44 7.84 11.14
N ASP A 618 23.23 6.86 11.53
CA ASP A 618 24.06 6.08 10.63
C ASP A 618 23.24 5.36 9.56
N GLY A 619 23.88 5.16 8.39
CA GLY A 619 23.40 4.25 7.38
C GLY A 619 23.56 2.79 7.82
N TYR A 620 22.82 1.91 7.16
CA TYR A 620 22.95 0.48 7.37
C TYR A 620 22.77 -0.30 6.07
N ILE A 621 23.31 -1.51 6.06
CA ILE A 621 23.04 -2.54 5.06
C ILE A 621 22.64 -3.80 5.81
N GLU A 622 21.50 -4.38 5.43
CA GLU A 622 21.00 -5.65 5.92
C GLU A 622 21.06 -6.70 4.82
N TYR A 623 21.62 -7.86 5.12
CA TYR A 623 21.67 -9.01 4.22
C TYR A 623 20.71 -10.08 4.70
N GLY A 624 20.09 -10.81 3.79
CA GLY A 624 19.28 -11.98 4.12
C GLY A 624 19.51 -13.12 3.14
N LEU A 625 19.25 -14.33 3.61
CA LEU A 625 19.33 -15.57 2.84
C LEU A 625 18.02 -16.33 2.98
N SER A 626 17.48 -16.79 1.86
CA SER A 626 16.31 -17.65 1.83
C SER A 626 16.59 -18.91 1.04
N LEU A 627 16.21 -20.07 1.58
CA LEU A 627 16.27 -21.36 0.91
C LEU A 627 14.84 -21.92 0.83
N TYR A 628 14.43 -22.38 -0.33
CA TYR A 628 13.09 -22.97 -0.47
C TYR A 628 13.06 -24.13 -1.45
N ARG A 629 12.16 -25.07 -1.18
CA ARG A 629 11.90 -26.21 -2.06
C ARG A 629 10.42 -26.53 -2.05
N SER A 630 9.90 -26.82 -3.25
CA SER A 630 8.56 -27.39 -3.46
C SER A 630 8.70 -28.81 -3.96
N PHE A 631 7.92 -29.74 -3.38
CA PHE A 631 7.91 -31.13 -3.82
C PHE A 631 6.50 -31.72 -3.67
N LYS A 632 6.20 -32.69 -4.50
CA LYS A 632 4.89 -33.33 -4.54
C LYS A 632 4.97 -34.76 -4.00
N ILE A 633 4.11 -35.09 -3.03
CA ILE A 633 3.94 -36.42 -2.50
C ILE A 633 2.47 -36.81 -2.69
N LYS A 634 2.21 -37.80 -3.54
CA LYS A 634 0.83 -38.20 -3.94
C LYS A 634 0.06 -36.98 -4.46
N LYS A 635 -1.05 -36.62 -3.82
CA LYS A 635 -1.91 -35.48 -4.19
C LYS A 635 -1.56 -34.15 -3.46
N PHE A 636 -0.61 -34.17 -2.53
CA PHE A 636 -0.21 -33.02 -1.75
C PHE A 636 1.03 -32.36 -2.34
N THR A 637 1.02 -31.03 -2.40
CA THR A 637 2.21 -30.22 -2.69
C THR A 637 2.70 -29.59 -1.40
N TYR A 638 3.95 -29.87 -1.05
CA TYR A 638 4.63 -29.34 0.13
C TYR A 638 5.58 -28.23 -0.31
N ASN A 639 5.57 -27.10 0.40
CA ASN A 639 6.57 -26.06 0.25
C ASN A 639 7.26 -25.86 1.60
N LEU A 640 8.58 -26.04 1.60
CA LEU A 640 9.43 -25.75 2.75
C LEU A 640 10.29 -24.54 2.44
N ARG A 641 10.39 -23.60 3.36
CA ARG A 641 11.22 -22.42 3.24
C ARG A 641 11.87 -22.09 4.57
N GLY A 642 13.18 -21.82 4.54
CA GLY A 642 13.96 -21.30 5.65
C GLY A 642 14.53 -19.94 5.29
N ASP A 643 14.41 -18.96 6.18
CA ASP A 643 14.92 -17.59 6.00
C ASP A 643 15.86 -17.22 7.13
N ILE A 644 16.96 -16.56 6.79
CA ILE A 644 17.87 -15.89 7.71
C ILE A 644 17.77 -14.40 7.39
N ILE A 645 17.26 -13.62 8.32
CA ILE A 645 17.10 -12.17 8.22
C ILE A 645 18.24 -11.51 8.99
N ASN A 646 18.79 -10.42 8.49
CA ASN A 646 19.94 -9.73 9.07
C ASN A 646 21.11 -10.68 9.30
N LEU A 647 21.56 -11.37 8.23
CA LEU A 647 22.63 -12.37 8.26
C LEU A 647 23.91 -11.85 8.91
N GLY A 648 24.24 -10.55 8.69
CA GLY A 648 25.40 -9.88 9.29
C GLY A 648 25.23 -9.53 10.77
N ASN A 649 24.05 -9.77 11.36
CA ASN A 649 23.71 -9.35 12.74
C ASN A 649 23.97 -7.86 13.02
N LYS A 650 23.70 -7.00 12.01
CA LYS A 650 23.92 -5.56 12.12
C LYS A 650 22.90 -4.94 13.09
N GLN A 651 23.40 -4.17 14.05
CA GLN A 651 22.59 -3.34 14.92
C GLN A 651 22.27 -2.02 14.18
N TYR A 652 21.01 -1.65 14.08
CA TYR A 652 20.58 -0.40 13.45
C TYR A 652 19.16 0.01 13.91
N ASP A 653 18.85 1.29 13.71
CA ASP A 653 17.53 1.86 13.93
C ASP A 653 16.96 2.37 12.60
N ILE A 654 15.68 2.20 12.35
CA ILE A 654 14.95 2.90 11.28
C ILE A 654 14.37 4.21 11.81
N VAL A 655 13.80 4.16 13.00
CA VAL A 655 13.38 5.31 13.80
C VAL A 655 14.30 5.41 15.01
N LYS A 656 14.81 6.58 15.31
CA LYS A 656 15.76 6.81 16.41
C LYS A 656 15.23 6.25 17.72
N SER A 657 16.08 5.54 18.44
CA SER A 657 15.77 4.85 19.70
C SER A 657 14.76 3.69 19.58
N TYR A 658 14.53 3.19 18.36
CA TYR A 658 13.78 1.97 18.10
C TYR A 658 14.69 0.94 17.42
N PRO A 659 15.50 0.21 18.23
CA PRO A 659 16.45 -0.76 17.69
C PRO A 659 15.70 -1.87 16.94
N MET A 660 16.21 -2.19 15.75
CA MET A 660 15.70 -3.29 14.93
C MET A 660 16.23 -4.62 15.46
N PRO A 661 15.51 -5.74 15.22
CA PRO A 661 15.98 -7.07 15.59
C PRO A 661 17.33 -7.39 14.93
N GLY A 662 18.23 -8.02 15.66
CA GLY A 662 19.44 -8.63 15.12
C GLY A 662 19.13 -9.83 14.22
N ARG A 663 20.12 -10.71 14.00
CA ARG A 663 19.92 -11.93 13.20
C ARG A 663 18.74 -12.73 13.71
N SER A 664 17.84 -13.08 12.79
CA SER A 664 16.64 -13.86 13.10
C SER A 664 16.39 -14.92 12.04
N TYR A 665 15.66 -15.96 12.41
CA TYR A 665 15.38 -17.12 11.60
C TYR A 665 13.89 -17.31 11.47
N LYS A 666 13.42 -17.74 10.29
CA LYS A 666 12.02 -18.15 10.05
C LYS A 666 12.01 -19.49 9.33
N LEU A 667 11.07 -20.33 9.67
CA LEU A 667 10.76 -21.56 8.97
C LEU A 667 9.29 -21.55 8.58
N THR A 668 9.02 -21.78 7.31
CA THR A 668 7.65 -21.87 6.77
C THR A 668 7.44 -23.24 6.15
N CYS A 669 6.36 -23.91 6.55
CA CYS A 669 5.89 -25.15 5.95
C CYS A 669 4.46 -24.91 5.46
N SER A 670 4.18 -25.16 4.17
CA SER A 670 2.82 -25.13 3.63
C SER A 670 2.50 -26.40 2.87
N ILE A 671 1.23 -26.81 2.97
CA ILE A 671 0.67 -27.99 2.33
C ILE A 671 -0.53 -27.52 1.50
N HIS A 672 -0.56 -27.91 0.23
CA HIS A 672 -1.64 -27.63 -0.69
C HIS A 672 -2.27 -28.97 -1.14
N PHE A 673 -3.62 -29.03 -1.05
CA PHE A 673 -4.42 -30.18 -1.41
C PHE A 673 -5.38 -29.89 -2.56
#